data_e0bda2743bcf300ece4f2b020c560c47
#
_entry.id   e0bda2743bcf300ece4f2b020c560c47
#
_cell.length_a   1.000
_cell.length_b   1.000
_cell.length_c   1.000
_cell.angle_alpha   90.00
_cell.angle_beta   90.00
_cell.angle_gamma   90.00
#
_symmetry.space_group_name_H-M   'P 1'
#
loop_
_entity.id
_entity.type
_entity.pdbx_description
1 polymer ?
#
loop_
_entity_poly.entity_id
_entity_poly.type
_entity_poly.pdbx_seq_one_letter_code
_entity_poly.pdbx_strand_id
1 'polypeptide(L)'
;MTHQAIPSRRPSMFRAAFRTLRSHRLRFAMPALAVLLGVAFVTGSLIYSESVSTAVALAQTHSQPDVSVKIAPDRSAPSPSADSSGNPPQLDDSLLRRLRTLPGVSAARGTVEGRSFLVGSDGNLVGDLYQAAGVNYVPDRTGQDPRYPLTAGRGPRTTGEIAVDRQAAERAGYQVGDRVRIVVGGTAQSARLVGVFTAQDSRTAAGGTLTAFDTRTAQRQFATAPGSYSAIALTAADGTPQSQLAAQAQKLLPTGFRAATRADLESELASSDGGEKLTTILLGFAGVALFVSTFLVANTFTMLSAARAREHALLRAVGATRKYVMRLVLAEAAIVGTVASVAGYALGIGVATLLDRLFGVTGGPSAALQILSVTPVLAAFAVGIGVTVLSAYLPARRAAAVAPVAALRTSEPPTAASLRRRNIIGLAITAFGALLVAAAVGSQNLLFGAVPVLLIGLIVLTPLLAQVVTGLLRSPLTRLAGIRGKLAVENARRNPRRTAATATTLMVGLAMVTAVTVVITSVNRMDEQRADRSMTSDLRITAVDFAEIGEDTAARVARLADAEAVTPIIRTSFDLSDDNSLSTTAVDPATVQRLTPVTVRKGSFDRLDHGIAVTEKTAAAHGWRLGSRVTGTLSDAGTKTTLPIVAIYDGPDDLTPVLISDKALPRTSGTEHRPRTEAVLIKAANGRTAALRKEIRRTLDNPALLVQDRADARAAAAARNTPFLNIMYALLSVTVLIGALGVVNTMGMAVFERVREIGVLRALGLDRRRVGSVLRLESVTICLLGSALGLIAGSVIGVAAVLGQEGVPLTIPWGRTLLFFLATTAIGVLASLWPARQAARIPMLKAISTNTD
;
A
#
# COMPACT_ATOMS: atom_id res chain seq x y z
N MET A 1 68.97 -38.70 -15.25
CA MET A 1 67.53 -38.98 -15.26
C MET A 1 66.82 -37.80 -14.60
N THR A 2 66.36 -36.85 -15.40
CA THR A 2 65.71 -35.58 -14.98
C THR A 2 64.22 -35.80 -14.83
N HIS A 3 63.74 -35.80 -13.61
CA HIS A 3 62.30 -35.80 -13.35
C HIS A 3 61.67 -34.43 -13.76
N GLN A 4 61.02 -34.39 -14.90
CA GLN A 4 60.09 -33.29 -15.26
C GLN A 4 58.89 -33.33 -14.38
N ALA A 5 58.80 -32.38 -13.46
CA ALA A 5 57.60 -32.11 -12.67
C ALA A 5 56.52 -31.53 -13.60
N ILE A 6 55.48 -32.30 -13.86
CA ILE A 6 54.26 -31.86 -14.54
C ILE A 6 53.59 -30.80 -13.64
N PRO A 7 53.35 -29.57 -14.09
CA PRO A 7 52.66 -28.58 -13.30
C PRO A 7 51.20 -28.98 -13.23
N SER A 8 50.75 -29.50 -12.11
CA SER A 8 49.36 -29.76 -11.82
C SER A 8 48.61 -28.43 -11.74
N ARG A 9 48.07 -27.94 -12.85
CA ARG A 9 47.07 -26.87 -12.86
C ARG A 9 45.87 -27.37 -12.06
N ARG A 10 45.78 -26.98 -10.79
CA ARG A 10 44.57 -27.19 -9.96
C ARG A 10 43.37 -26.59 -10.70
N PRO A 11 42.39 -27.35 -11.10
CA PRO A 11 41.20 -26.78 -11.74
C PRO A 11 40.62 -25.74 -10.79
N SER A 12 40.34 -24.53 -11.28
CA SER A 12 39.79 -23.49 -10.42
C SER A 12 38.47 -24.03 -9.83
N MET A 13 38.25 -23.82 -8.54
CA MET A 13 37.12 -24.32 -7.78
C MET A 13 35.79 -23.97 -8.46
N PHE A 14 35.72 -22.81 -9.11
CA PHE A 14 34.61 -22.38 -9.92
C PHE A 14 34.33 -23.26 -11.15
N ARG A 15 35.38 -23.76 -11.82
CA ARG A 15 35.22 -24.72 -12.95
C ARG A 15 34.62 -26.04 -12.48
N ALA A 16 35.04 -26.51 -11.31
CA ALA A 16 34.50 -27.74 -10.71
C ALA A 16 33.01 -27.53 -10.34
N ALA A 17 32.67 -26.43 -9.66
CA ALA A 17 31.30 -26.08 -9.32
C ALA A 17 30.39 -25.95 -10.58
N PHE A 18 30.87 -25.28 -11.63
CA PHE A 18 30.13 -25.12 -12.87
C PHE A 18 29.89 -26.45 -13.60
N ARG A 19 30.88 -27.33 -13.60
CA ARG A 19 30.74 -28.68 -14.20
C ARG A 19 29.70 -29.51 -13.47
N THR A 20 29.65 -29.45 -12.14
CA THR A 20 28.65 -30.10 -11.28
C THR A 20 27.23 -29.56 -11.53
N LEU A 21 27.09 -28.25 -11.65
CA LEU A 21 25.81 -27.60 -11.97
C LEU A 21 25.30 -28.03 -13.36
N ARG A 22 26.21 -28.16 -14.34
CA ARG A 22 25.84 -28.58 -15.70
C ARG A 22 25.40 -30.02 -15.77
N SER A 23 25.98 -30.94 -14.97
CA SER A 23 25.59 -32.36 -14.91
C SER A 23 24.26 -32.58 -14.19
N HIS A 24 23.89 -31.69 -13.24
CA HIS A 24 22.68 -31.87 -12.41
C HIS A 24 21.68 -30.72 -12.55
N ARG A 25 21.51 -30.13 -13.75
CA ARG A 25 20.70 -28.95 -14.05
C ARG A 25 19.30 -28.98 -13.43
N LEU A 26 18.59 -30.11 -13.53
CA LEU A 26 17.22 -30.27 -13.02
C LEU A 26 17.13 -30.18 -11.49
N ARG A 27 18.16 -30.60 -10.76
CA ARG A 27 18.17 -30.54 -9.29
C ARG A 27 18.39 -29.12 -8.76
N PHE A 28 19.13 -28.29 -9.49
CA PHE A 28 19.37 -26.89 -9.14
C PHE A 28 18.33 -25.92 -9.70
N ALA A 29 17.51 -26.35 -10.66
CA ALA A 29 16.48 -25.50 -11.27
C ALA A 29 15.45 -25.01 -10.26
N MET A 30 14.99 -25.84 -9.33
CA MET A 30 14.01 -25.44 -8.32
C MET A 30 14.55 -24.44 -7.30
N PRO A 31 15.74 -24.62 -6.69
CA PRO A 31 16.36 -23.57 -5.88
C PRO A 31 16.57 -22.27 -6.64
N ALA A 32 17.08 -22.36 -7.88
CA ALA A 32 17.28 -21.18 -8.72
C ALA A 32 15.97 -20.43 -8.99
N LEU A 33 14.88 -21.15 -9.26
CA LEU A 33 13.56 -20.56 -9.49
C LEU A 33 13.01 -19.87 -8.22
N ALA A 34 13.22 -20.45 -7.06
CA ALA A 34 12.80 -19.84 -5.79
C ALA A 34 13.56 -18.54 -5.50
N VAL A 35 14.89 -18.53 -5.73
CA VAL A 35 15.70 -17.31 -5.59
C VAL A 35 15.29 -16.27 -6.62
N LEU A 36 15.10 -16.70 -7.87
CA LEU A 36 14.67 -15.86 -8.98
C LEU A 36 13.38 -15.12 -8.66
N LEU A 37 12.36 -15.82 -8.16
CA LEU A 37 11.08 -15.20 -7.77
C LEU A 37 11.22 -14.26 -6.57
N GLY A 38 12.03 -14.62 -5.57
CA GLY A 38 12.32 -13.73 -4.44
C GLY A 38 13.03 -12.46 -4.89
N VAL A 39 14.04 -12.58 -5.74
CA VAL A 39 14.75 -11.44 -6.34
C VAL A 39 13.79 -10.62 -7.21
N ALA A 40 13.02 -11.26 -8.08
CA ALA A 40 12.07 -10.56 -8.96
C ALA A 40 11.05 -9.74 -8.18
N PHE A 41 10.57 -10.27 -7.07
CA PHE A 41 9.62 -9.56 -6.22
C PHE A 41 10.26 -8.35 -5.52
N VAL A 42 11.44 -8.54 -4.90
CA VAL A 42 12.16 -7.45 -4.22
C VAL A 42 12.54 -6.34 -5.23
N THR A 43 13.11 -6.72 -6.37
CA THR A 43 13.53 -5.75 -7.38
C THR A 43 12.35 -5.08 -8.07
N GLY A 44 11.29 -5.82 -8.38
CA GLY A 44 10.06 -5.27 -8.95
C GLY A 44 9.39 -4.26 -8.03
N SER A 45 9.32 -4.56 -6.73
CA SER A 45 8.80 -3.63 -5.72
C SER A 45 9.67 -2.38 -5.58
N LEU A 46 10.99 -2.51 -5.60
CA LEU A 46 11.93 -1.37 -5.52
C LEU A 46 11.88 -0.52 -6.79
N ILE A 47 11.92 -1.13 -7.98
CA ILE A 47 11.80 -0.42 -9.26
C ILE A 47 10.49 0.36 -9.30
N TYR A 48 9.39 -0.25 -8.93
CA TYR A 48 8.07 0.40 -8.92
C TYR A 48 8.02 1.56 -7.91
N SER A 49 8.46 1.33 -6.67
CA SER A 49 8.49 2.36 -5.62
C SER A 49 9.36 3.56 -6.01
N GLU A 50 10.56 3.32 -6.54
CA GLU A 50 11.49 4.37 -6.98
C GLU A 50 10.97 5.10 -8.22
N SER A 51 10.33 4.38 -9.14
CA SER A 51 9.68 4.97 -10.30
C SER A 51 8.51 5.88 -9.92
N VAL A 52 7.68 5.46 -8.96
CA VAL A 52 6.58 6.27 -8.44
C VAL A 52 7.11 7.53 -7.76
N SER A 53 8.09 7.40 -6.87
CA SER A 53 8.66 8.57 -6.18
C SER A 53 9.34 9.54 -7.16
N THR A 54 10.07 9.02 -8.15
CA THR A 54 10.70 9.82 -9.19
C THR A 54 9.66 10.45 -10.12
N ALA A 55 8.61 9.72 -10.50
CA ALA A 55 7.53 10.26 -11.33
C ALA A 55 6.83 11.43 -10.64
N VAL A 56 6.53 11.29 -9.34
CA VAL A 56 5.93 12.36 -8.53
C VAL A 56 6.88 13.56 -8.43
N ALA A 57 8.16 13.34 -8.15
CA ALA A 57 9.16 14.39 -8.07
C ALA A 57 9.37 15.10 -9.42
N LEU A 58 9.56 14.34 -10.51
CA LEU A 58 9.74 14.88 -11.85
C LEU A 58 8.50 15.63 -12.33
N ALA A 59 7.32 15.09 -12.08
CA ALA A 59 6.09 15.73 -12.53
C ALA A 59 5.87 17.08 -11.82
N GLN A 60 6.28 17.21 -10.57
CA GLN A 60 6.21 18.51 -9.86
C GLN A 60 7.32 19.48 -10.26
N THR A 61 8.50 19.00 -10.61
CA THR A 61 9.62 19.83 -11.08
C THR A 61 9.51 20.19 -12.55
N HIS A 62 9.00 19.28 -13.41
CA HIS A 62 8.80 19.55 -14.83
C HIS A 62 7.53 20.37 -15.12
N SER A 63 6.54 20.38 -14.21
CA SER A 63 5.39 21.28 -14.33
C SER A 63 5.79 22.76 -14.30
N GLN A 64 7.02 23.06 -13.86
CA GLN A 64 7.55 24.42 -13.79
C GLN A 64 9.04 24.44 -14.20
N PRO A 65 9.37 24.23 -15.48
CA PRO A 65 10.75 24.07 -15.94
C PRO A 65 11.62 25.30 -15.67
N ASP A 66 11.03 26.50 -15.64
CA ASP A 66 11.72 27.77 -15.45
C ASP A 66 11.83 28.23 -13.98
N VAL A 67 11.32 27.43 -13.03
CA VAL A 67 11.31 27.85 -11.63
C VAL A 67 12.61 27.49 -10.94
N SER A 68 13.32 28.49 -10.51
CA SER A 68 14.54 28.34 -9.68
C SER A 68 14.23 28.39 -8.19
N VAL A 69 13.28 29.25 -7.79
CA VAL A 69 12.82 29.41 -6.41
C VAL A 69 11.30 29.50 -6.39
N LYS A 70 10.64 28.71 -5.55
CA LYS A 70 9.21 28.76 -5.31
C LYS A 70 8.91 29.34 -3.93
N ILE A 71 8.06 30.34 -3.89
CA ILE A 71 7.56 30.95 -2.67
C ILE A 71 6.14 30.43 -2.42
N ALA A 72 5.92 29.79 -1.28
CA ALA A 72 4.65 29.21 -0.91
C ALA A 72 4.47 29.26 0.62
N PRO A 73 3.25 29.03 1.15
CA PRO A 73 3.03 28.91 2.58
C PRO A 73 3.93 27.83 3.20
N ASP A 74 4.52 28.13 4.33
CA ASP A 74 5.34 27.20 5.10
C ASP A 74 4.43 26.28 5.93
N ARG A 75 4.31 25.03 5.54
CA ARG A 75 3.47 24.04 6.22
C ARG A 75 4.01 23.63 7.60
N SER A 76 5.27 23.92 7.89
CA SER A 76 5.91 23.60 9.18
C SER A 76 5.80 24.76 10.18
N ALA A 77 5.45 25.96 9.71
CA ALA A 77 5.23 27.11 10.56
C ALA A 77 3.82 27.09 11.17
N PRO A 78 3.64 27.55 12.40
CA PRO A 78 2.31 27.83 12.94
C PRO A 78 1.57 28.80 12.00
N SER A 79 0.25 28.68 11.95
CA SER A 79 -0.57 29.54 11.08
C SER A 79 -0.20 30.99 11.27
N PRO A 80 0.06 31.72 10.18
CA PRO A 80 0.55 33.10 10.31
C PRO A 80 -0.47 33.94 11.08
N SER A 81 -0.03 34.59 12.14
CA SER A 81 -0.82 35.58 12.85
C SER A 81 -1.11 36.78 11.94
N ALA A 82 -2.33 37.30 11.98
CA ALA A 82 -2.71 38.50 11.26
C ALA A 82 -1.75 39.64 11.55
N ASP A 83 -1.49 40.49 10.54
CA ASP A 83 -0.69 41.68 10.71
C ASP A 83 -1.39 42.69 11.64
N SER A 84 -0.75 43.82 11.90
CA SER A 84 -1.29 44.92 12.71
C SER A 84 -2.59 45.52 12.16
N SER A 85 -2.98 45.14 10.93
CA SER A 85 -4.24 45.55 10.27
C SER A 85 -5.33 44.47 10.37
N GLY A 86 -5.06 43.32 11.02
CA GLY A 86 -5.98 42.24 11.16
C GLY A 86 -6.09 41.27 9.94
N ASN A 87 -5.27 41.52 8.89
CA ASN A 87 -5.28 40.69 7.68
C ASN A 87 -4.20 39.63 7.75
N PRO A 88 -4.50 38.35 7.34
CA PRO A 88 -3.48 37.34 7.20
C PRO A 88 -2.47 37.78 6.11
N PRO A 89 -1.17 37.49 6.32
CA PRO A 89 -0.15 37.83 5.32
C PRO A 89 -0.41 37.08 4.02
N GLN A 90 -0.29 37.80 2.89
CA GLN A 90 -0.65 37.29 1.57
C GLN A 90 0.47 37.52 0.54
N LEU A 91 0.47 36.63 -0.48
CA LEU A 91 1.31 36.80 -1.67
C LEU A 91 0.54 37.67 -2.68
N ASP A 92 0.69 38.97 -2.62
CA ASP A 92 -0.04 39.93 -3.45
C ASP A 92 0.75 40.46 -4.64
N ASP A 93 0.11 41.30 -5.45
CA ASP A 93 0.74 41.99 -6.59
C ASP A 93 1.87 42.94 -6.17
N SER A 94 1.82 43.51 -4.97
CA SER A 94 2.86 44.41 -4.47
C SER A 94 4.14 43.62 -4.18
N LEU A 95 4.02 42.46 -3.53
CA LEU A 95 5.14 41.58 -3.28
C LEU A 95 5.70 41.01 -4.59
N LEU A 96 4.84 40.63 -5.53
CA LEU A 96 5.26 40.11 -6.83
C LEU A 96 6.11 41.18 -7.58
N ARG A 97 5.71 42.47 -7.55
CA ARG A 97 6.50 43.54 -8.15
C ARG A 97 7.86 43.73 -7.45
N ARG A 98 7.90 43.69 -6.13
CA ARG A 98 9.16 43.78 -5.35
C ARG A 98 10.11 42.64 -5.67
N LEU A 99 9.59 41.43 -5.77
CA LEU A 99 10.37 40.22 -6.11
C LEU A 99 10.94 40.28 -7.54
N ARG A 100 10.20 40.89 -8.49
CA ARG A 100 10.69 41.12 -9.87
C ARG A 100 11.90 42.03 -9.95
N THR A 101 12.08 42.95 -9.00
CA THR A 101 13.18 43.90 -8.97
C THR A 101 14.42 43.40 -8.22
N LEU A 102 14.37 42.17 -7.67
CA LEU A 102 15.52 41.57 -7.01
C LEU A 102 16.68 41.33 -7.99
N PRO A 103 17.93 41.63 -7.57
CA PRO A 103 19.11 41.28 -8.38
C PRO A 103 19.15 39.75 -8.61
N GLY A 104 19.38 39.33 -9.85
CA GLY A 104 19.45 37.92 -10.23
C GLY A 104 18.11 37.26 -10.55
N VAL A 105 17.00 38.02 -10.60
CA VAL A 105 15.69 37.55 -11.08
C VAL A 105 15.55 37.86 -12.57
N SER A 106 15.36 36.89 -13.42
CA SER A 106 15.02 37.04 -14.84
C SER A 106 13.51 37.14 -15.06
N ALA A 107 12.72 36.38 -14.29
CA ALA A 107 11.26 36.44 -14.32
C ALA A 107 10.66 36.13 -12.95
N ALA A 108 9.50 36.70 -12.64
CA ALA A 108 8.69 36.36 -11.48
C ALA A 108 7.22 36.24 -11.91
N ARG A 109 6.58 35.14 -11.53
CA ARG A 109 5.19 34.81 -11.87
C ARG A 109 4.40 34.46 -10.63
N GLY A 110 3.21 35.05 -10.47
CA GLY A 110 2.24 34.61 -9.48
C GLY A 110 1.44 33.41 -10.01
N THR A 111 1.32 32.36 -9.24
CA THR A 111 0.52 31.18 -9.57
C THR A 111 -0.72 31.11 -8.68
N VAL A 112 -1.85 30.80 -9.31
CA VAL A 112 -3.13 30.61 -8.62
C VAL A 112 -3.66 29.24 -9.03
N GLU A 113 -3.92 28.41 -8.05
CA GLU A 113 -4.41 27.05 -8.26
C GLU A 113 -5.63 26.76 -7.38
N GLY A 114 -6.57 25.98 -7.90
CA GLY A 114 -7.72 25.50 -7.17
C GLY A 114 -8.39 24.32 -7.83
N ARG A 115 -9.55 23.92 -7.34
CA ARG A 115 -10.30 22.78 -7.90
C ARG A 115 -11.16 23.22 -9.08
N SER A 116 -11.04 22.53 -10.20
CA SER A 116 -11.87 22.70 -11.38
C SER A 116 -12.12 21.35 -12.03
N PHE A 117 -13.38 21.01 -12.23
CA PHE A 117 -13.78 19.75 -12.86
C PHE A 117 -14.32 20.02 -14.24
N LEU A 118 -13.85 19.26 -15.20
CA LEU A 118 -14.36 19.29 -16.58
C LEU A 118 -15.55 18.33 -16.70
N VAL A 119 -16.64 18.81 -17.28
CA VAL A 119 -17.82 18.00 -17.60
C VAL A 119 -17.75 17.63 -19.06
N GLY A 120 -17.79 16.34 -19.38
CA GLY A 120 -17.79 15.86 -20.76
C GLY A 120 -19.10 16.16 -21.51
N SER A 121 -19.08 15.94 -22.80
CA SER A 121 -20.26 16.08 -23.67
C SER A 121 -21.39 15.13 -23.29
N ASP A 122 -21.08 14.03 -22.57
CA ASP A 122 -22.03 13.07 -22.02
C ASP A 122 -22.65 13.50 -20.66
N GLY A 123 -22.22 14.65 -20.13
CA GLY A 123 -22.68 15.19 -18.84
C GLY A 123 -21.97 14.61 -17.60
N ASN A 124 -21.00 13.70 -17.77
CA ASN A 124 -20.21 13.13 -16.69
C ASN A 124 -18.92 13.92 -16.45
N LEU A 125 -18.36 13.79 -15.26
CA LEU A 125 -17.06 14.37 -14.95
C LEU A 125 -15.95 13.60 -15.69
N VAL A 126 -14.95 14.32 -16.20
CA VAL A 126 -13.87 13.78 -17.01
C VAL A 126 -12.60 13.59 -16.16
N GLY A 127 -11.98 12.43 -16.31
CA GLY A 127 -10.67 12.13 -15.74
C GLY A 127 -10.71 11.73 -14.26
N ASP A 128 -9.52 11.64 -13.66
CA ASP A 128 -9.38 11.39 -12.22
C ASP A 128 -9.76 12.65 -11.45
N LEU A 129 -10.77 12.54 -10.63
CA LEU A 129 -11.37 13.68 -9.93
C LEU A 129 -10.45 14.22 -8.82
N TYR A 130 -9.63 13.35 -8.22
CA TYR A 130 -8.65 13.75 -7.20
C TYR A 130 -7.49 14.55 -7.78
N GLN A 131 -7.24 14.43 -9.09
CA GLN A 131 -6.17 15.11 -9.81
C GLN A 131 -6.69 16.27 -10.68
N ALA A 132 -7.97 16.60 -10.62
CA ALA A 132 -8.54 17.70 -11.39
C ALA A 132 -8.18 19.06 -10.77
N ALA A 133 -7.69 19.99 -11.58
CA ALA A 133 -7.30 21.32 -11.10
C ALA A 133 -7.59 22.43 -12.10
N GLY A 134 -7.85 23.62 -11.54
CA GLY A 134 -7.87 24.89 -12.23
C GLY A 134 -6.60 25.69 -11.95
N VAL A 135 -6.02 26.29 -12.98
CA VAL A 135 -4.77 27.04 -12.89
C VAL A 135 -4.88 28.38 -13.63
N ASN A 136 -4.02 29.34 -13.29
CA ASN A 136 -3.95 30.55 -14.09
C ASN A 136 -2.97 30.41 -15.26
N TYR A 137 -3.33 30.98 -16.41
CA TYR A 137 -2.48 31.11 -17.59
C TYR A 137 -1.76 32.46 -17.56
N VAL A 138 -0.43 32.42 -17.52
CA VAL A 138 0.40 33.64 -17.46
C VAL A 138 1.28 33.72 -18.72
N PRO A 139 0.84 34.42 -19.78
CA PRO A 139 1.60 34.49 -21.01
C PRO A 139 2.90 35.28 -20.81
N ASP A 140 3.97 34.82 -21.41
CA ASP A 140 5.24 35.52 -21.57
C ASP A 140 5.21 36.55 -22.73
N ARG A 141 6.37 37.04 -23.12
CA ARG A 141 6.50 38.01 -24.26
C ARG A 141 6.09 37.38 -25.60
N THR A 142 6.09 36.08 -25.73
CA THR A 142 5.67 35.36 -26.93
C THR A 142 4.17 35.08 -26.95
N GLY A 143 3.46 35.39 -25.87
CA GLY A 143 2.03 35.10 -25.69
C GLY A 143 1.73 33.69 -25.22
N GLN A 144 2.76 32.91 -24.89
CA GLN A 144 2.62 31.54 -24.40
C GLN A 144 2.97 31.44 -22.91
N ASP A 145 2.32 30.54 -22.18
CA ASP A 145 2.76 30.17 -20.84
C ASP A 145 3.70 28.95 -20.97
N PRO A 146 4.99 29.08 -20.57
CA PRO A 146 5.94 27.97 -20.67
C PRO A 146 5.52 26.69 -19.94
N ARG A 147 4.66 26.81 -18.90
CA ARG A 147 4.11 25.68 -18.18
C ARG A 147 3.08 24.90 -19.00
N TYR A 148 2.36 25.62 -19.86
CA TYR A 148 1.19 25.15 -20.62
C TYR A 148 1.29 25.53 -22.09
N PRO A 149 2.28 25.00 -22.83
CA PRO A 149 2.48 25.31 -24.23
C PRO A 149 1.26 24.91 -25.06
N LEU A 150 0.70 25.86 -25.79
CA LEU A 150 -0.48 25.68 -26.61
C LEU A 150 -0.19 24.78 -27.82
N THR A 151 -1.08 23.84 -28.07
CA THR A 151 -1.06 22.98 -29.26
C THR A 151 -2.12 23.39 -30.29
N ALA A 152 -3.17 24.08 -29.82
CA ALA A 152 -4.20 24.65 -30.70
C ALA A 152 -4.85 25.86 -30.03
N GLY A 153 -5.30 26.81 -30.82
CA GLY A 153 -5.98 28.00 -30.35
C GLY A 153 -5.07 29.04 -29.66
N ARG A 154 -5.56 29.69 -28.64
CA ARG A 154 -4.85 30.73 -27.86
C ARG A 154 -5.10 30.57 -26.35
N GLY A 155 -4.32 31.26 -25.52
CA GLY A 155 -4.56 31.35 -24.08
C GLY A 155 -5.82 32.15 -23.73
N PRO A 156 -6.46 31.86 -22.57
CA PRO A 156 -7.63 32.63 -22.09
C PRO A 156 -7.21 34.06 -21.70
N ARG A 157 -8.06 35.03 -22.04
CA ARG A 157 -7.80 36.48 -21.80
C ARG A 157 -8.90 37.17 -21.04
N THR A 158 -10.10 36.57 -21.02
CA THR A 158 -11.28 37.19 -20.42
C THR A 158 -12.07 36.15 -19.60
N THR A 159 -12.91 36.67 -18.69
CA THR A 159 -13.86 35.85 -17.93
C THR A 159 -14.74 35.05 -18.87
N GLY A 160 -14.88 33.76 -18.59
CA GLY A 160 -15.65 32.85 -19.43
C GLY A 160 -14.88 32.19 -20.56
N GLU A 161 -13.59 32.50 -20.73
CA GLU A 161 -12.68 31.76 -21.59
C GLU A 161 -11.82 30.78 -20.80
N ILE A 162 -11.59 29.59 -21.33
CA ILE A 162 -10.71 28.58 -20.75
C ILE A 162 -9.81 27.95 -21.81
N ALA A 163 -8.68 27.43 -21.37
CA ALA A 163 -7.91 26.45 -22.11
C ALA A 163 -7.84 25.14 -21.32
N VAL A 164 -7.77 24.01 -21.99
CA VAL A 164 -7.80 22.68 -21.34
C VAL A 164 -6.62 21.85 -21.85
N ASP A 165 -6.12 20.95 -21.01
CA ASP A 165 -5.09 20.02 -21.45
C ASP A 165 -5.60 19.09 -22.57
N ARG A 166 -4.70 18.68 -23.46
CA ARG A 166 -5.04 17.88 -24.64
C ARG A 166 -5.77 16.59 -24.28
N GLN A 167 -5.29 15.85 -23.30
CA GLN A 167 -5.87 14.56 -22.94
C GLN A 167 -7.29 14.72 -22.38
N ALA A 168 -7.51 15.78 -21.60
CA ALA A 168 -8.83 16.07 -21.10
C ALA A 168 -9.78 16.53 -22.20
N ALA A 169 -9.31 17.35 -23.15
CA ALA A 169 -10.12 17.76 -24.31
C ALA A 169 -10.54 16.57 -25.19
N GLU A 170 -9.59 15.67 -25.49
CA GLU A 170 -9.85 14.45 -26.26
C GLU A 170 -10.85 13.51 -25.54
N ARG A 171 -10.66 13.27 -24.22
CA ARG A 171 -11.58 12.45 -23.44
C ARG A 171 -12.97 13.05 -23.29
N ALA A 172 -13.06 14.36 -23.19
CA ALA A 172 -14.32 15.09 -23.10
C ALA A 172 -15.06 15.24 -24.44
N GLY A 173 -14.36 15.03 -25.58
CA GLY A 173 -14.91 15.21 -26.91
C GLY A 173 -15.06 16.68 -27.32
N TYR A 174 -14.23 17.60 -26.78
CA TYR A 174 -14.29 19.03 -27.07
C TYR A 174 -13.20 19.52 -28.02
N GLN A 175 -13.56 20.53 -28.83
CA GLN A 175 -12.67 21.24 -29.74
C GLN A 175 -12.61 22.73 -29.44
N VAL A 176 -11.53 23.39 -29.88
CA VAL A 176 -11.40 24.84 -29.76
C VAL A 176 -12.60 25.55 -30.41
N GLY A 177 -13.27 26.39 -29.65
CA GLY A 177 -14.49 27.11 -30.05
C GLY A 177 -15.75 26.64 -29.31
N ASP A 178 -15.75 25.43 -28.78
CA ASP A 178 -16.91 24.84 -28.10
C ASP A 178 -17.25 25.54 -26.78
N ARG A 179 -18.51 25.42 -26.40
CA ARG A 179 -18.95 25.74 -25.03
C ARG A 179 -18.80 24.50 -24.15
N VAL A 180 -17.98 24.64 -23.14
CA VAL A 180 -17.62 23.58 -22.20
C VAL A 180 -18.24 23.86 -20.85
N ARG A 181 -18.82 22.83 -20.22
CA ARG A 181 -19.27 22.88 -18.84
C ARG A 181 -18.12 22.56 -17.90
N ILE A 182 -17.93 23.40 -16.91
CA ILE A 182 -16.95 23.20 -15.84
C ILE A 182 -17.61 23.39 -14.49
N VAL A 183 -17.10 22.74 -13.46
CA VAL A 183 -17.52 22.97 -12.08
C VAL A 183 -16.37 23.60 -11.30
N VAL A 184 -16.63 24.78 -10.75
CA VAL A 184 -15.66 25.56 -9.97
C VAL A 184 -16.41 26.20 -8.79
N GLY A 185 -15.77 26.17 -7.60
CA GLY A 185 -16.40 26.70 -6.37
C GLY A 185 -17.79 26.09 -6.09
N GLY A 186 -17.98 24.81 -6.35
CA GLY A 186 -19.25 24.11 -6.15
C GLY A 186 -20.35 24.44 -7.14
N THR A 187 -20.12 25.27 -8.14
CA THR A 187 -21.13 25.67 -9.15
C THR A 187 -20.74 25.22 -10.56
N ALA A 188 -21.73 24.69 -11.29
CA ALA A 188 -21.55 24.38 -12.71
C ALA A 188 -21.65 25.69 -13.53
N GLN A 189 -20.65 25.95 -14.35
CA GLN A 189 -20.53 27.14 -15.21
C GLN A 189 -20.29 26.71 -16.65
N SER A 190 -20.66 27.57 -17.61
CA SER A 190 -20.33 27.40 -19.01
C SER A 190 -19.23 28.35 -19.43
N ALA A 191 -18.15 27.84 -20.02
CA ALA A 191 -17.03 28.61 -20.52
C ALA A 191 -16.75 28.29 -21.99
N ARG A 192 -16.08 29.19 -22.71
CA ARG A 192 -15.67 28.96 -24.09
C ARG A 192 -14.26 28.37 -24.11
N LEU A 193 -14.06 27.25 -24.76
CA LEU A 193 -12.73 26.64 -24.97
C LEU A 193 -12.02 27.43 -26.08
N VAL A 194 -10.99 28.20 -25.70
CA VAL A 194 -10.23 29.04 -26.64
C VAL A 194 -8.86 28.48 -27.00
N GLY A 195 -8.39 27.47 -26.25
CA GLY A 195 -7.11 26.85 -26.51
C GLY A 195 -7.00 25.45 -25.92
N VAL A 196 -6.13 24.66 -26.49
CA VAL A 196 -5.71 23.35 -25.99
C VAL A 196 -4.20 23.38 -25.80
N PHE A 197 -3.71 22.93 -24.66
CA PHE A 197 -2.30 22.93 -24.32
C PHE A 197 -1.81 21.52 -23.94
N THR A 198 -0.50 21.33 -23.92
CA THR A 198 0.12 20.13 -23.37
C THR A 198 0.79 20.49 -22.03
N ALA A 199 0.48 19.80 -20.96
CA ALA A 199 1.13 19.99 -19.67
C ALA A 199 2.00 18.78 -19.35
N GLN A 200 3.21 19.05 -18.85
CA GLN A 200 4.04 18.06 -18.19
C GLN A 200 3.77 18.12 -16.68
N ASP A 201 2.53 17.83 -16.29
CA ASP A 201 2.06 17.91 -14.91
C ASP A 201 1.71 16.50 -14.41
N SER A 202 2.06 16.21 -13.15
CA SER A 202 1.76 14.91 -12.51
C SER A 202 0.29 14.59 -12.50
N ARG A 203 -0.55 15.61 -12.38
CA ARG A 203 -2.00 15.47 -12.34
C ARG A 203 -2.55 14.95 -13.67
N THR A 204 -2.08 15.49 -14.79
CA THR A 204 -2.47 15.00 -16.11
C THR A 204 -1.89 13.62 -16.39
N ALA A 205 -0.66 13.35 -15.93
CA ALA A 205 -0.05 12.03 -16.00
C ALA A 205 -0.83 10.97 -15.21
N ALA A 206 -1.38 11.34 -14.06
CA ALA A 206 -2.26 10.50 -13.22
C ALA A 206 -3.71 10.40 -13.75
N GLY A 207 -3.99 10.93 -14.94
CA GLY A 207 -5.33 10.86 -15.54
C GLY A 207 -6.28 11.99 -15.14
N GLY A 208 -5.82 12.98 -14.39
CA GLY A 208 -6.57 14.19 -14.03
C GLY A 208 -6.80 15.13 -15.20
N THR A 209 -7.40 16.28 -14.93
CA THR A 209 -7.69 17.32 -15.90
C THR A 209 -7.11 18.66 -15.43
N LEU A 210 -6.52 19.44 -16.34
CA LEU A 210 -6.10 20.82 -16.08
C LEU A 210 -6.93 21.78 -16.92
N THR A 211 -7.55 22.76 -16.23
CA THR A 211 -8.28 23.85 -16.83
C THR A 211 -7.57 25.17 -16.52
N ALA A 212 -7.10 25.85 -17.53
CA ALA A 212 -6.42 27.13 -17.39
C ALA A 212 -7.40 28.30 -17.61
N PHE A 213 -7.32 29.29 -16.73
CA PHE A 213 -8.11 30.52 -16.71
C PHE A 213 -7.20 31.73 -16.89
N ASP A 214 -7.75 32.88 -17.29
CA ASP A 214 -7.03 34.11 -17.12
C ASP A 214 -6.75 34.41 -15.64
N THR A 215 -5.64 35.14 -15.34
CA THR A 215 -5.20 35.32 -13.95
C THR A 215 -6.25 35.97 -13.05
N ARG A 216 -7.01 36.95 -13.56
CA ARG A 216 -8.04 37.63 -12.76
C ARG A 216 -9.20 36.69 -12.45
N THR A 217 -9.59 35.84 -13.38
CA THR A 217 -10.64 34.84 -13.16
C THR A 217 -10.15 33.78 -12.20
N ALA A 218 -8.92 33.28 -12.34
CA ALA A 218 -8.33 32.32 -11.40
C ALA A 218 -8.27 32.88 -9.97
N GLN A 219 -7.83 34.13 -9.80
CA GLN A 219 -7.82 34.80 -8.50
C GLN A 219 -9.21 34.91 -7.87
N ARG A 220 -10.23 35.27 -8.64
CA ARG A 220 -11.62 35.35 -8.14
C ARG A 220 -12.20 33.99 -7.74
N GLN A 221 -11.76 32.93 -8.42
CA GLN A 221 -12.31 31.58 -8.20
C GLN A 221 -11.57 30.80 -7.11
N PHE A 222 -10.25 31.01 -7.01
CA PHE A 222 -9.37 30.12 -6.23
C PHE A 222 -8.55 30.84 -5.15
N ALA A 223 -8.33 32.15 -5.27
CA ALA A 223 -7.52 32.85 -4.29
C ALA A 223 -8.29 33.09 -2.99
N THR A 224 -7.59 33.06 -1.86
CA THR A 224 -8.14 33.34 -0.53
C THR A 224 -8.53 34.81 -0.36
N ALA A 225 -7.89 35.71 -1.10
CA ALA A 225 -8.22 37.13 -1.10
C ALA A 225 -8.07 37.75 -2.50
N PRO A 226 -8.77 38.88 -2.80
CA PRO A 226 -8.68 39.53 -4.09
C PRO A 226 -7.24 39.95 -4.43
N GLY A 227 -6.74 39.56 -5.62
CA GLY A 227 -5.41 39.90 -6.06
C GLY A 227 -4.26 39.09 -5.42
N SER A 228 -4.58 38.04 -4.62
CA SER A 228 -3.57 37.16 -4.02
C SER A 228 -3.22 35.97 -4.91
N TYR A 229 -2.06 35.39 -4.62
CA TYR A 229 -1.51 34.22 -5.30
C TYR A 229 -1.35 33.05 -4.33
N SER A 230 -1.53 31.83 -4.81
CA SER A 230 -1.25 30.61 -4.06
C SER A 230 0.26 30.40 -3.86
N ALA A 231 1.05 30.80 -4.85
CA ALA A 231 2.52 30.77 -4.80
C ALA A 231 3.11 31.79 -5.79
N ILE A 232 4.38 32.17 -5.56
CA ILE A 232 5.15 32.97 -6.52
C ILE A 232 6.37 32.15 -6.96
N ALA A 233 6.56 32.03 -8.27
CA ALA A 233 7.69 31.36 -8.89
C ALA A 233 8.70 32.40 -9.41
N LEU A 234 9.97 32.21 -9.06
CA LEU A 234 11.08 33.04 -9.52
C LEU A 234 11.98 32.22 -10.45
N THR A 235 12.36 32.80 -11.57
CA THR A 235 13.38 32.31 -12.47
C THR A 235 14.68 33.06 -12.23
N ALA A 236 15.75 32.37 -11.94
CA ALA A 236 17.07 32.98 -11.77
C ALA A 236 17.63 33.46 -13.13
N ALA A 237 18.35 34.57 -13.12
CA ALA A 237 19.17 34.97 -14.24
C ALA A 237 20.40 34.06 -14.36
N ASP A 238 20.97 33.97 -15.57
CA ASP A 238 22.13 33.14 -15.85
C ASP A 238 23.27 33.45 -14.89
N GLY A 239 23.83 32.40 -14.26
CA GLY A 239 24.92 32.50 -13.31
C GLY A 239 24.52 32.88 -11.87
N THR A 240 23.23 33.07 -11.56
CA THR A 240 22.75 33.34 -10.20
C THR A 240 22.47 32.05 -9.44
N PRO A 241 23.14 31.77 -8.29
CA PRO A 241 22.87 30.61 -7.46
C PRO A 241 21.44 30.63 -6.87
N GLN A 242 20.70 29.56 -7.01
CA GLN A 242 19.31 29.44 -6.50
C GLN A 242 19.21 29.68 -4.99
N SER A 243 20.19 29.22 -4.22
CA SER A 243 20.27 29.43 -2.76
C SER A 243 20.42 30.89 -2.37
N GLN A 244 21.22 31.64 -3.13
CA GLN A 244 21.38 33.07 -2.91
C GLN A 244 20.09 33.83 -3.23
N LEU A 245 19.42 33.47 -4.33
CA LEU A 245 18.14 34.05 -4.70
C LEU A 245 17.06 33.75 -3.68
N ALA A 246 16.98 32.50 -3.19
CA ALA A 246 16.04 32.07 -2.14
C ALA A 246 16.27 32.89 -0.84
N ALA A 247 17.53 33.05 -0.42
CA ALA A 247 17.87 33.83 0.77
C ALA A 247 17.51 35.34 0.64
N GLN A 248 17.66 35.92 -0.55
CA GLN A 248 17.25 37.29 -0.82
C GLN A 248 15.72 37.42 -0.82
N ALA A 249 15.03 36.50 -1.48
CA ALA A 249 13.57 36.49 -1.51
C ALA A 249 12.98 36.34 -0.11
N GLN A 250 13.55 35.44 0.71
CA GLN A 250 13.08 35.18 2.08
C GLN A 250 13.04 36.45 2.96
N LYS A 251 13.95 37.37 2.77
CA LYS A 251 13.98 38.63 3.52
C LYS A 251 12.81 39.59 3.21
N LEU A 252 12.15 39.39 2.10
CA LEU A 252 11.00 40.19 1.66
C LEU A 252 9.65 39.53 2.00
N LEU A 253 9.68 38.26 2.41
CA LEU A 253 8.46 37.51 2.64
C LEU A 253 7.83 37.84 3.98
N PRO A 254 6.50 37.90 4.05
CA PRO A 254 5.81 37.96 5.32
C PRO A 254 6.00 36.66 6.10
N THR A 255 5.77 36.69 7.40
CA THR A 255 5.76 35.48 8.27
C THR A 255 4.79 34.41 7.76
N GLY A 256 5.19 33.15 7.81
CA GLY A 256 4.37 32.01 7.32
C GLY A 256 4.59 31.66 5.86
N PHE A 257 5.51 32.33 5.16
CA PHE A 257 5.91 31.95 3.79
C PHE A 257 7.39 31.61 3.70
N ARG A 258 7.71 30.66 2.83
CA ARG A 258 9.06 30.18 2.62
C ARG A 258 9.45 30.25 1.14
N ALA A 259 10.68 30.67 0.89
CA ALA A 259 11.34 30.60 -0.41
C ALA A 259 12.15 29.29 -0.47
N ALA A 260 11.68 28.30 -1.22
CA ALA A 260 12.32 27.01 -1.40
C ALA A 260 13.02 26.94 -2.76
N THR A 261 14.24 26.43 -2.80
CA THR A 261 14.93 26.11 -4.05
C THR A 261 14.34 24.87 -4.69
N ARG A 262 14.68 24.61 -5.95
CA ARG A 262 14.25 23.36 -6.62
C ARG A 262 14.72 22.12 -5.84
N ALA A 263 15.97 22.11 -5.35
CA ALA A 263 16.51 21.01 -4.57
C ALA A 263 15.76 20.79 -3.24
N ASP A 264 15.35 21.88 -2.57
CA ASP A 264 14.55 21.79 -1.33
C ASP A 264 13.19 21.16 -1.62
N LEU A 265 12.51 21.57 -2.70
CA LEU A 265 11.23 21.02 -3.12
C LEU A 265 11.34 19.52 -3.49
N GLU A 266 12.39 19.12 -4.20
CA GLU A 266 12.66 17.74 -4.55
C GLU A 266 12.87 16.86 -3.29
N SER A 267 13.63 17.38 -2.31
CA SER A 267 13.88 16.68 -1.04
C SER A 267 12.63 16.55 -0.18
N GLU A 268 11.81 17.59 -0.11
CA GLU A 268 10.55 17.62 0.63
C GLU A 268 9.53 16.65 0.03
N LEU A 269 9.49 16.55 -1.29
CA LEU A 269 8.63 15.60 -1.99
C LEU A 269 9.08 14.15 -1.81
N ALA A 270 10.39 13.91 -1.83
CA ALA A 270 10.96 12.59 -1.55
C ALA A 270 10.66 12.11 -0.12
N SER A 271 10.54 13.04 0.83
CA SER A 271 10.18 12.76 2.23
C SER A 271 8.68 12.85 2.52
N SER A 272 7.85 13.05 1.50
CA SER A 272 6.40 13.16 1.70
C SER A 272 5.81 11.85 2.25
N ASP A 273 4.97 11.98 3.29
CA ASP A 273 4.39 10.89 4.12
C ASP A 273 3.70 9.77 3.31
N GLY A 274 3.19 10.07 2.12
CA GLY A 274 2.51 9.10 1.26
C GLY A 274 3.46 8.14 0.53
N GLY A 275 4.58 8.64 0.01
CA GLY A 275 5.59 7.84 -0.68
C GLY A 275 6.34 6.92 0.28
N GLU A 276 6.69 7.44 1.47
CA GLU A 276 7.39 6.67 2.51
C GLU A 276 6.52 5.52 3.04
N LYS A 277 5.24 5.77 3.29
CA LYS A 277 4.29 4.74 3.72
C LYS A 277 4.12 3.63 2.68
N LEU A 278 3.97 3.99 1.40
CA LEU A 278 3.88 3.01 0.31
C LEU A 278 5.15 2.16 0.22
N THR A 279 6.31 2.81 0.25
CA THR A 279 7.62 2.14 0.22
C THR A 279 7.78 1.18 1.41
N THR A 280 7.42 1.61 2.62
CA THR A 280 7.48 0.77 3.83
C THR A 280 6.60 -0.47 3.70
N ILE A 281 5.39 -0.32 3.17
CA ILE A 281 4.48 -1.44 2.93
C ILE A 281 5.06 -2.41 1.90
N LEU A 282 5.54 -1.91 0.76
CA LEU A 282 6.14 -2.73 -0.30
C LEU A 282 7.39 -3.47 0.20
N LEU A 283 8.25 -2.81 0.97
CA LEU A 283 9.42 -3.43 1.59
C LEU A 283 9.04 -4.47 2.65
N GLY A 284 7.98 -4.25 3.39
CA GLY A 284 7.43 -5.23 4.33
C GLY A 284 7.05 -6.54 3.62
N PHE A 285 6.32 -6.44 2.50
CA PHE A 285 5.98 -7.62 1.68
C PHE A 285 7.21 -8.25 1.02
N ALA A 286 8.13 -7.43 0.52
CA ALA A 286 9.40 -7.91 -0.03
C ALA A 286 10.19 -8.69 1.03
N GLY A 287 10.23 -8.21 2.27
CA GLY A 287 10.84 -8.90 3.41
C GLY A 287 10.22 -10.27 3.69
N VAL A 288 8.88 -10.38 3.62
CA VAL A 288 8.19 -11.66 3.79
C VAL A 288 8.51 -12.63 2.64
N ALA A 289 8.44 -12.17 1.39
CA ALA A 289 8.78 -12.97 0.23
C ALA A 289 10.24 -13.45 0.29
N LEU A 290 11.15 -12.58 0.73
CA LEU A 290 12.57 -12.88 0.96
C LEU A 290 12.75 -13.94 2.05
N PHE A 291 12.00 -13.83 3.16
CA PHE A 291 12.04 -14.81 4.25
C PHE A 291 11.59 -16.20 3.77
N VAL A 292 10.47 -16.26 3.04
CA VAL A 292 9.96 -17.52 2.47
C VAL A 292 10.95 -18.11 1.47
N SER A 293 11.52 -17.29 0.58
CA SER A 293 12.54 -17.72 -0.40
C SER A 293 13.80 -18.23 0.30
N THR A 294 14.30 -17.51 1.31
CA THR A 294 15.46 -17.90 2.13
C THR A 294 15.24 -19.27 2.77
N PHE A 295 14.07 -19.48 3.38
CA PHE A 295 13.71 -20.75 4.00
C PHE A 295 13.66 -21.89 2.97
N LEU A 296 13.04 -21.64 1.81
CA LEU A 296 12.94 -22.64 0.73
C LEU A 296 14.30 -23.02 0.19
N VAL A 297 15.19 -22.03 -0.02
CA VAL A 297 16.58 -22.25 -0.48
C VAL A 297 17.37 -23.04 0.55
N ALA A 298 17.33 -22.66 1.84
CA ALA A 298 18.00 -23.36 2.93
C ALA A 298 17.54 -24.82 3.05
N ASN A 299 16.24 -25.06 2.93
CA ASN A 299 15.68 -26.41 2.93
C ASN A 299 16.16 -27.25 1.74
N THR A 300 16.19 -26.64 0.56
CA THR A 300 16.64 -27.33 -0.66
C THR A 300 18.13 -27.67 -0.62
N PHE A 301 18.98 -26.72 -0.18
CA PHE A 301 20.42 -27.00 -0.01
C PHE A 301 20.69 -28.03 1.08
N THR A 302 19.88 -28.08 2.13
CA THR A 302 19.96 -29.11 3.16
C THR A 302 19.68 -30.50 2.59
N MET A 303 18.61 -30.65 1.79
CA MET A 303 18.28 -31.92 1.12
C MET A 303 19.32 -32.29 0.07
N LEU A 304 19.77 -31.32 -0.75
CA LEU A 304 20.77 -31.57 -1.79
C LEU A 304 22.10 -32.00 -1.18
N SER A 305 22.53 -31.35 -0.09
CA SER A 305 23.76 -31.72 0.62
C SER A 305 23.67 -33.12 1.24
N ALA A 306 22.49 -33.51 1.75
CA ALA A 306 22.25 -34.85 2.28
C ALA A 306 22.29 -35.91 1.15
N ALA A 307 21.66 -35.65 0.01
CA ALA A 307 21.68 -36.53 -1.15
C ALA A 307 23.11 -36.76 -1.72
N ARG A 308 24.00 -35.76 -1.56
CA ARG A 308 25.40 -35.80 -2.04
C ARG A 308 26.42 -36.10 -0.94
N ALA A 309 25.93 -36.55 0.24
CA ALA A 309 26.81 -36.84 1.37
C ALA A 309 27.91 -37.90 1.04
N ARG A 310 27.58 -38.94 0.24
CA ARG A 310 28.55 -39.92 -0.23
C ARG A 310 29.62 -39.34 -1.17
N GLU A 311 29.23 -38.48 -2.12
CA GLU A 311 30.16 -37.80 -3.02
C GLU A 311 31.14 -36.92 -2.20
N HIS A 312 30.61 -36.15 -1.23
CA HIS A 312 31.46 -35.32 -0.34
C HIS A 312 32.37 -36.17 0.55
N ALA A 313 31.88 -37.32 1.01
CA ALA A 313 32.71 -38.26 1.80
C ALA A 313 33.84 -38.91 0.97
N LEU A 314 33.56 -39.28 -0.27
CA LEU A 314 34.57 -39.80 -1.22
C LEU A 314 35.62 -38.73 -1.52
N LEU A 315 35.24 -37.49 -1.79
CA LEU A 315 36.17 -36.38 -1.98
C LEU A 315 37.09 -36.22 -0.77
N ARG A 316 36.55 -36.38 0.44
CA ARG A 316 37.33 -36.30 1.68
C ARG A 316 38.21 -37.54 1.90
N ALA A 317 37.76 -38.70 1.50
CA ALA A 317 38.60 -39.92 1.54
C ALA A 317 39.81 -39.84 0.61
N VAL A 318 39.67 -39.14 -0.52
CA VAL A 318 40.78 -38.85 -1.49
C VAL A 318 41.66 -37.65 -1.04
N GLY A 319 41.40 -37.06 0.15
CA GLY A 319 42.26 -36.01 0.72
C GLY A 319 41.70 -34.58 0.65
N ALA A 320 40.43 -34.36 0.24
CA ALA A 320 39.87 -33.03 0.28
C ALA A 320 39.62 -32.54 1.72
N THR A 321 40.01 -31.31 2.03
CA THR A 321 39.80 -30.71 3.36
C THR A 321 38.36 -30.31 3.59
N ARG A 322 37.90 -30.21 4.89
CA ARG A 322 36.55 -29.69 5.25
C ARG A 322 36.30 -28.34 4.63
N LYS A 323 37.31 -27.45 4.63
CA LYS A 323 37.21 -26.10 4.06
C LYS A 323 37.00 -26.13 2.55
N TYR A 324 37.60 -27.09 1.86
CA TYR A 324 37.43 -27.27 0.41
C TYR A 324 35.97 -27.66 0.08
N VAL A 325 35.44 -28.69 0.75
CA VAL A 325 34.03 -29.13 0.53
C VAL A 325 33.05 -27.99 0.83
N MET A 326 33.25 -27.29 1.94
CA MET A 326 32.40 -26.13 2.30
C MET A 326 32.43 -25.04 1.23
N ARG A 327 33.64 -24.65 0.79
CA ARG A 327 33.83 -23.63 -0.26
C ARG A 327 33.25 -24.06 -1.59
N LEU A 328 33.29 -25.34 -1.93
CA LEU A 328 32.72 -25.88 -3.16
C LEU A 328 31.16 -25.70 -3.15
N VAL A 329 30.51 -26.08 -2.07
CA VAL A 329 29.02 -25.91 -1.92
C VAL A 329 28.64 -24.43 -1.93
N LEU A 330 29.44 -23.57 -1.28
CA LEU A 330 29.18 -22.11 -1.29
C LEU A 330 29.43 -21.50 -2.67
N ALA A 331 30.41 -21.99 -3.44
CA ALA A 331 30.63 -21.56 -4.82
C ALA A 331 29.47 -21.99 -5.74
N GLU A 332 28.92 -23.20 -5.58
CA GLU A 332 27.74 -23.67 -6.28
C GLU A 332 26.54 -22.75 -5.94
N ALA A 333 26.35 -22.42 -4.65
CA ALA A 333 25.31 -21.50 -4.19
C ALA A 333 25.47 -20.09 -4.78
N ALA A 334 26.69 -19.55 -4.80
CA ALA A 334 26.98 -18.24 -5.38
C ALA A 334 26.68 -18.18 -6.89
N ILE A 335 27.06 -19.23 -7.65
CA ILE A 335 26.76 -19.30 -9.10
C ILE A 335 25.24 -19.33 -9.33
N VAL A 336 24.51 -20.16 -8.56
CA VAL A 336 23.05 -20.23 -8.63
C VAL A 336 22.44 -18.88 -8.27
N GLY A 337 22.92 -18.23 -7.20
CA GLY A 337 22.49 -16.90 -6.77
C GLY A 337 22.73 -15.83 -7.84
N THR A 338 23.90 -15.83 -8.49
CA THR A 338 24.21 -14.86 -9.56
C THR A 338 23.29 -15.03 -10.77
N VAL A 339 23.11 -16.28 -11.24
CA VAL A 339 22.19 -16.55 -12.37
C VAL A 339 20.76 -16.17 -12.01
N ALA A 340 20.33 -16.52 -10.80
CA ALA A 340 18.99 -16.17 -10.31
C ALA A 340 18.83 -14.65 -10.12
N SER A 341 19.89 -13.91 -9.73
CA SER A 341 19.84 -12.44 -9.63
C SER A 341 19.62 -11.79 -10.99
N VAL A 342 20.35 -12.19 -12.02
CA VAL A 342 20.20 -11.64 -13.37
C VAL A 342 18.82 -11.94 -13.95
N ALA A 343 18.39 -13.20 -13.89
CA ALA A 343 17.08 -13.60 -14.40
C ALA A 343 15.93 -13.03 -13.54
N GLY A 344 16.13 -12.95 -12.21
CA GLY A 344 15.17 -12.37 -11.26
C GLY A 344 15.02 -10.87 -11.47
N TYR A 345 16.09 -10.15 -11.75
CA TYR A 345 16.04 -8.73 -12.09
C TYR A 345 15.23 -8.49 -13.38
N ALA A 346 15.50 -9.26 -14.43
CA ALA A 346 14.74 -9.19 -15.68
C ALA A 346 13.24 -9.47 -15.47
N LEU A 347 12.91 -10.47 -14.63
CA LEU A 347 11.52 -10.74 -14.25
C LEU A 347 10.94 -9.63 -13.35
N GLY A 348 11.77 -9.03 -12.49
CA GLY A 348 11.40 -7.90 -11.63
C GLY A 348 10.97 -6.67 -12.43
N ILE A 349 11.63 -6.39 -13.56
CA ILE A 349 11.16 -5.37 -14.51
C ILE A 349 9.73 -5.71 -14.99
N GLY A 350 9.49 -6.99 -15.32
CA GLY A 350 8.15 -7.44 -15.70
C GLY A 350 7.10 -7.27 -14.58
N VAL A 351 7.49 -7.51 -13.33
CA VAL A 351 6.62 -7.28 -12.16
C VAL A 351 6.35 -5.78 -11.99
N ALA A 352 7.36 -4.93 -12.09
CA ALA A 352 7.21 -3.48 -12.00
C ALA A 352 6.28 -2.93 -13.11
N THR A 353 6.45 -3.39 -14.35
CA THR A 353 5.58 -2.99 -15.48
C THR A 353 4.15 -3.50 -15.30
N LEU A 354 3.96 -4.67 -14.70
CA LEU A 354 2.64 -5.18 -14.38
C LEU A 354 1.96 -4.34 -13.28
N LEU A 355 2.70 -4.00 -12.23
CA LEU A 355 2.20 -3.12 -11.17
C LEU A 355 1.82 -1.75 -11.73
N ASP A 356 2.65 -1.19 -12.61
CA ASP A 356 2.37 0.08 -13.25
C ASP A 356 1.10 0.05 -14.12
N ARG A 357 0.90 -1.01 -14.91
CA ARG A 357 -0.32 -1.20 -15.70
C ARG A 357 -1.59 -1.40 -14.86
N LEU A 358 -1.45 -2.05 -13.71
CA LEU A 358 -2.60 -2.33 -12.84
C LEU A 358 -3.01 -1.09 -12.02
N PHE A 359 -2.05 -0.23 -11.68
CA PHE A 359 -2.26 0.86 -10.74
C PHE A 359 -2.14 2.26 -11.37
N GLY A 360 -1.61 2.34 -12.59
CA GLY A 360 -1.64 3.56 -13.41
C GLY A 360 -0.95 4.80 -12.82
N VAL A 361 -0.06 4.61 -11.83
CA VAL A 361 0.55 5.73 -11.09
C VAL A 361 1.58 6.48 -11.94
N THR A 362 2.17 5.82 -12.94
CA THR A 362 3.16 6.43 -13.83
C THR A 362 2.57 6.86 -15.18
N GLY A 363 1.26 6.90 -15.31
CA GLY A 363 0.42 7.05 -16.52
C GLY A 363 0.70 8.16 -17.53
N GLY A 364 1.94 8.65 -17.61
CA GLY A 364 2.38 9.57 -18.65
C GLY A 364 3.50 8.98 -19.53
N PRO A 365 3.56 9.33 -20.81
CA PRO A 365 4.63 8.89 -21.71
C PRO A 365 6.04 9.34 -21.30
N SER A 366 6.16 10.19 -20.28
CA SER A 366 7.43 10.73 -19.77
C SER A 366 7.98 10.03 -18.54
N ALA A 367 7.21 9.19 -17.87
CA ALA A 367 7.66 8.46 -16.69
C ALA A 367 8.12 7.06 -17.07
N ALA A 368 9.25 6.97 -17.75
CA ALA A 368 9.91 5.69 -17.96
C ALA A 368 10.26 5.07 -16.60
N LEU A 369 9.89 3.80 -16.40
CA LEU A 369 10.32 3.06 -15.23
C LEU A 369 11.83 3.21 -15.04
N GLN A 370 12.28 3.52 -13.84
CA GLN A 370 13.70 3.65 -13.48
C GLN A 370 14.38 2.27 -13.46
N ILE A 371 14.49 1.68 -14.66
CA ILE A 371 14.95 0.29 -14.81
C ILE A 371 16.42 0.14 -14.40
N LEU A 372 17.27 1.13 -14.66
CA LEU A 372 18.70 1.06 -14.41
C LEU A 372 19.15 1.84 -13.16
N SER A 373 18.28 1.98 -12.18
CA SER A 373 18.66 2.58 -10.90
C SER A 373 19.61 1.68 -10.12
N VAL A 374 20.54 2.31 -9.39
CA VAL A 374 21.60 1.63 -8.64
C VAL A 374 21.01 0.77 -7.52
N THR A 375 20.01 1.26 -6.83
CA THR A 375 19.40 0.60 -5.65
C THR A 375 18.77 -0.75 -5.97
N PRO A 376 17.86 -0.91 -6.96
CA PRO A 376 17.31 -2.20 -7.34
C PRO A 376 18.34 -3.18 -7.87
N VAL A 377 19.37 -2.69 -8.62
CA VAL A 377 20.46 -3.54 -9.14
C VAL A 377 21.29 -4.11 -7.99
N LEU A 378 21.74 -3.26 -7.06
CA LEU A 378 22.51 -3.72 -5.89
C LEU A 378 21.66 -4.65 -5.01
N ALA A 379 20.38 -4.34 -4.80
CA ALA A 379 19.46 -5.19 -4.07
C ALA A 379 19.31 -6.58 -4.72
N ALA A 380 19.21 -6.66 -6.06
CA ALA A 380 19.11 -7.92 -6.79
C ALA A 380 20.30 -8.85 -6.49
N PHE A 381 21.53 -8.33 -6.56
CA PHE A 381 22.72 -9.12 -6.31
C PHE A 381 22.96 -9.39 -4.82
N ALA A 382 22.69 -8.40 -3.95
CA ALA A 382 22.81 -8.58 -2.50
C ALA A 382 21.83 -9.64 -1.99
N VAL A 383 20.57 -9.58 -2.44
CA VAL A 383 19.55 -10.56 -2.09
C VAL A 383 19.84 -11.91 -2.75
N GLY A 384 20.03 -11.96 -4.06
CA GLY A 384 20.16 -13.23 -4.77
C GLY A 384 21.42 -14.01 -4.39
N ILE A 385 22.57 -13.35 -4.31
CA ILE A 385 23.83 -14.00 -3.89
C ILE A 385 23.86 -14.14 -2.37
N GLY A 386 23.57 -13.07 -1.63
CA GLY A 386 23.67 -13.04 -0.17
C GLY A 386 22.76 -14.07 0.48
N VAL A 387 21.48 -14.09 0.09
CA VAL A 387 20.49 -15.06 0.61
C VAL A 387 20.87 -16.48 0.26
N THR A 388 21.30 -16.72 -0.99
CA THR A 388 21.63 -18.08 -1.43
C THR A 388 22.86 -18.61 -0.70
N VAL A 389 23.91 -17.80 -0.55
CA VAL A 389 25.13 -18.17 0.16
C VAL A 389 24.87 -18.34 1.67
N LEU A 390 24.13 -17.43 2.28
CA LEU A 390 23.76 -17.51 3.71
C LEU A 390 22.91 -18.74 3.99
N SER A 391 21.91 -19.01 3.16
CA SER A 391 21.05 -20.19 3.26
C SER A 391 21.81 -21.51 3.09
N ALA A 392 22.81 -21.51 2.21
CA ALA A 392 23.67 -22.67 1.97
C ALA A 392 24.76 -22.88 3.04
N TYR A 393 25.08 -21.86 3.84
CA TYR A 393 26.20 -21.91 4.78
C TYR A 393 26.06 -23.01 5.85
N LEU A 394 24.91 -23.07 6.55
CA LEU A 394 24.65 -24.11 7.56
C LEU A 394 24.62 -25.52 6.97
N PRO A 395 23.92 -25.79 5.86
CA PRO A 395 23.99 -27.07 5.15
C PRO A 395 25.42 -27.43 4.71
N ALA A 396 26.16 -26.50 4.15
CA ALA A 396 27.54 -26.70 3.70
C ALA A 396 28.49 -27.07 4.88
N ARG A 397 28.35 -26.38 6.01
CA ARG A 397 29.08 -26.67 7.24
C ARG A 397 28.79 -28.08 7.77
N ARG A 398 27.50 -28.47 7.75
CA ARG A 398 27.09 -29.83 8.16
C ARG A 398 27.62 -30.91 7.21
N ALA A 399 27.50 -30.71 5.90
CA ALA A 399 28.03 -31.62 4.88
C ALA A 399 29.56 -31.82 5.01
N ALA A 400 30.31 -30.73 5.24
CA ALA A 400 31.75 -30.75 5.46
C ALA A 400 32.16 -31.42 6.80
N ALA A 401 31.29 -31.53 7.76
CA ALA A 401 31.57 -32.14 9.07
C ALA A 401 31.47 -33.69 9.07
N VAL A 402 30.72 -34.28 8.12
CA VAL A 402 30.50 -35.74 8.05
C VAL A 402 31.81 -36.49 7.85
N ALA A 403 32.13 -37.45 8.73
CA ALA A 403 33.32 -38.27 8.61
C ALA A 403 33.19 -39.24 7.43
N PRO A 404 34.26 -39.52 6.63
CA PRO A 404 34.17 -40.45 5.50
C PRO A 404 33.62 -41.82 5.85
N VAL A 405 34.09 -42.40 6.98
CA VAL A 405 33.65 -43.72 7.47
C VAL A 405 32.16 -43.69 7.92
N ALA A 406 31.69 -42.60 8.49
CA ALA A 406 30.27 -42.49 8.93
C ALA A 406 29.28 -42.38 7.74
N ALA A 407 29.73 -41.85 6.60
CA ALA A 407 28.92 -41.74 5.40
C ALA A 407 28.71 -43.10 4.68
N LEU A 408 29.54 -44.10 4.97
CA LEU A 408 29.43 -45.47 4.45
C LEU A 408 28.55 -46.37 5.33
N ARG A 409 28.26 -45.95 6.57
CA ARG A 409 27.30 -46.61 7.45
C ARG A 409 25.92 -46.03 7.22
N THR A 410 24.89 -46.86 7.31
CA THR A 410 23.49 -46.43 7.32
C THR A 410 23.29 -45.42 8.47
N SER A 411 22.79 -44.23 8.16
CA SER A 411 22.57 -43.15 9.12
C SER A 411 21.63 -43.59 10.26
N GLU A 412 22.14 -43.56 11.48
CA GLU A 412 21.32 -43.80 12.68
C GLU A 412 20.23 -42.73 12.80
N PRO A 413 19.02 -43.12 13.21
CA PRO A 413 17.95 -42.15 13.47
C PRO A 413 18.35 -41.20 14.61
N PRO A 414 17.89 -39.92 14.57
CA PRO A 414 18.21 -38.96 15.63
C PRO A 414 17.73 -39.42 16.98
N THR A 415 18.55 -39.25 18.00
CA THR A 415 18.24 -39.68 19.38
C THR A 415 16.99 -38.96 19.91
N ALA A 416 16.17 -39.64 20.71
CA ALA A 416 14.97 -39.05 21.33
C ALA A 416 15.29 -37.78 22.16
N ALA A 417 16.45 -37.73 22.79
CA ALA A 417 16.92 -36.54 23.56
C ALA A 417 17.09 -35.30 22.67
N SER A 418 17.64 -35.45 21.45
CA SER A 418 17.82 -34.32 20.52
C SER A 418 16.49 -33.77 20.01
N LEU A 419 15.50 -34.63 19.82
CA LEU A 419 14.14 -34.24 19.43
C LEU A 419 13.42 -33.50 20.55
N ARG A 420 13.53 -34.00 21.81
CA ARG A 420 12.94 -33.35 22.99
C ARG A 420 13.52 -31.95 23.21
N ARG A 421 14.87 -31.80 23.14
CA ARG A 421 15.52 -30.49 23.26
C ARG A 421 15.05 -29.48 22.20
N ARG A 422 14.94 -29.91 20.95
CA ARG A 422 14.43 -29.06 19.87
C ARG A 422 12.98 -28.64 20.10
N ASN A 423 12.13 -29.54 20.54
CA ASN A 423 10.73 -29.25 20.80
C ASN A 423 10.57 -28.27 21.97
N ILE A 424 11.39 -28.40 23.04
CA ILE A 424 11.41 -27.45 24.14
C ILE A 424 11.86 -26.06 23.67
N ILE A 425 12.93 -25.99 22.88
CA ILE A 425 13.40 -24.72 22.30
C ILE A 425 12.32 -24.10 21.39
N GLY A 426 11.69 -24.90 20.54
CA GLY A 426 10.61 -24.46 19.67
C GLY A 426 9.41 -23.90 20.46
N LEU A 427 9.02 -24.61 21.53
CA LEU A 427 7.94 -24.16 22.41
C LEU A 427 8.31 -22.86 23.12
N ALA A 428 9.52 -22.76 23.65
CA ALA A 428 10.01 -21.55 24.32
C ALA A 428 10.02 -20.32 23.39
N ILE A 429 10.53 -20.47 22.15
CA ILE A 429 10.56 -19.39 21.17
C ILE A 429 9.13 -19.03 20.72
N THR A 430 8.24 -20.00 20.55
CA THR A 430 6.84 -19.76 20.16
C THR A 430 6.10 -19.04 21.30
N ALA A 431 6.25 -19.49 22.52
CA ALA A 431 5.65 -18.86 23.69
C ALA A 431 6.18 -17.42 23.89
N PHE A 432 7.49 -17.22 23.76
CA PHE A 432 8.11 -15.91 23.83
C PHE A 432 7.63 -14.99 22.68
N GLY A 433 7.57 -15.52 21.44
CA GLY A 433 7.02 -14.78 20.30
C GLY A 433 5.53 -14.43 20.48
N ALA A 434 4.72 -15.32 21.03
CA ALA A 434 3.33 -15.06 21.34
C ALA A 434 3.18 -13.99 22.44
N LEU A 435 4.04 -14.04 23.46
CA LEU A 435 4.11 -13.02 24.50
C LEU A 435 4.51 -11.63 23.93
N LEU A 436 5.52 -11.62 23.05
CA LEU A 436 5.92 -10.39 22.36
C LEU A 436 4.79 -9.82 21.49
N VAL A 437 4.07 -10.66 20.75
CA VAL A 437 2.91 -10.23 19.95
C VAL A 437 1.81 -9.68 20.85
N ALA A 438 1.55 -10.31 22.00
CA ALA A 438 0.58 -9.80 22.97
C ALA A 438 1.03 -8.47 23.60
N ALA A 439 2.32 -8.32 23.91
CA ALA A 439 2.88 -7.07 24.45
C ALA A 439 2.98 -5.95 23.40
N ALA A 440 3.03 -6.31 22.12
CA ALA A 440 3.08 -5.39 21.00
C ALA A 440 1.70 -4.85 20.59
N VAL A 441 0.62 -5.27 21.25
CA VAL A 441 -0.72 -4.71 21.05
C VAL A 441 -0.67 -3.21 21.35
N GLY A 442 -1.04 -2.37 20.38
CA GLY A 442 -0.95 -0.91 20.48
C GLY A 442 0.31 -0.29 19.87
N SER A 443 1.31 -1.07 19.44
CA SER A 443 2.53 -0.56 18.81
C SER A 443 2.86 -1.30 17.52
N GLN A 444 2.66 -0.66 16.37
CA GLN A 444 2.96 -1.25 15.06
C GLN A 444 4.45 -1.64 14.92
N ASN A 445 5.35 -0.80 15.41
CA ASN A 445 6.80 -1.04 15.32
C ASN A 445 7.22 -2.29 16.09
N LEU A 446 6.65 -2.52 17.27
CA LEU A 446 6.93 -3.72 18.05
C LEU A 446 6.36 -4.98 17.40
N LEU A 447 5.20 -4.89 16.74
CA LEU A 447 4.60 -6.00 15.98
C LEU A 447 5.49 -6.47 14.83
N PHE A 448 6.14 -5.55 14.10
CA PHE A 448 7.10 -5.90 13.04
C PHE A 448 8.28 -6.74 13.56
N GLY A 449 8.73 -6.52 14.81
CA GLY A 449 9.76 -7.32 15.46
C GLY A 449 9.23 -8.64 16.05
N ALA A 450 8.02 -8.64 16.61
CA ALA A 450 7.43 -9.78 17.29
C ALA A 450 6.99 -10.91 16.34
N VAL A 451 6.41 -10.55 15.19
CA VAL A 451 5.89 -11.52 14.20
C VAL A 451 6.96 -12.47 13.66
N PRO A 452 8.16 -12.05 13.25
CA PRO A 452 9.23 -12.96 12.85
C PRO A 452 9.64 -13.93 13.96
N VAL A 453 9.69 -13.51 15.21
CA VAL A 453 10.04 -14.37 16.35
C VAL A 453 8.99 -15.47 16.53
N LEU A 454 7.70 -15.12 16.47
CA LEU A 454 6.60 -16.07 16.53
C LEU A 454 6.66 -17.09 15.38
N LEU A 455 6.90 -16.62 14.16
CA LEU A 455 6.99 -17.49 12.97
C LEU A 455 8.19 -18.43 13.06
N ILE A 456 9.37 -17.95 13.51
CA ILE A 456 10.55 -18.79 13.72
C ILE A 456 10.24 -19.88 14.77
N GLY A 457 9.60 -19.52 15.87
CA GLY A 457 9.17 -20.46 16.89
C GLY A 457 8.25 -21.56 16.33
N LEU A 458 7.23 -21.17 15.58
CA LEU A 458 6.30 -22.10 14.90
C LEU A 458 7.03 -22.99 13.89
N ILE A 459 8.00 -22.46 13.13
CA ILE A 459 8.82 -23.24 12.19
C ILE A 459 9.59 -24.35 12.94
N VAL A 460 10.22 -23.99 14.05
CA VAL A 460 10.97 -24.96 14.86
C VAL A 460 10.03 -26.01 15.49
N LEU A 461 8.81 -25.60 15.86
CA LEU A 461 7.79 -26.45 16.48
C LEU A 461 6.98 -27.29 15.47
N THR A 462 6.94 -26.87 14.19
CA THR A 462 6.13 -27.54 13.15
C THR A 462 6.34 -29.07 13.09
N PRO A 463 7.55 -29.67 13.28
CA PRO A 463 7.69 -31.13 13.28
C PRO A 463 6.97 -31.85 14.43
N LEU A 464 6.80 -31.18 15.58
CA LEU A 464 5.96 -31.69 16.68
C LEU A 464 4.48 -31.58 16.31
N LEU A 465 4.07 -30.41 15.82
CA LEU A 465 2.69 -30.17 15.38
C LEU A 465 2.28 -31.11 14.24
N ALA A 466 3.23 -31.42 13.34
CA ALA A 466 3.00 -32.42 12.29
C ALA A 466 2.66 -33.80 12.84
N GLN A 467 3.31 -34.23 13.91
CA GLN A 467 3.00 -35.55 14.56
C GLN A 467 1.61 -35.53 15.18
N VAL A 468 1.23 -34.43 15.83
CA VAL A 468 -0.09 -34.29 16.47
C VAL A 468 -1.20 -34.25 15.41
N VAL A 469 -1.07 -33.36 14.41
CA VAL A 469 -2.10 -33.21 13.38
C VAL A 469 -2.24 -34.46 12.49
N THR A 470 -1.13 -35.09 12.11
CA THR A 470 -1.19 -36.35 11.37
C THR A 470 -1.82 -37.48 12.19
N GLY A 471 -1.63 -37.44 13.51
CA GLY A 471 -2.33 -38.34 14.44
C GLY A 471 -3.86 -38.15 14.41
N LEU A 472 -4.31 -36.87 14.45
CA LEU A 472 -5.73 -36.52 14.35
C LEU A 472 -6.34 -36.86 12.99
N LEU A 473 -5.61 -36.67 11.90
CA LEU A 473 -6.04 -36.94 10.53
C LEU A 473 -6.06 -38.46 10.21
N ARG A 474 -5.45 -39.29 11.04
CA ARG A 474 -5.37 -40.77 10.81
C ARG A 474 -6.74 -41.38 10.69
N SER A 475 -7.65 -41.11 11.62
CA SER A 475 -8.99 -41.73 11.64
C SER A 475 -9.84 -41.30 10.43
N PRO A 476 -10.01 -40.00 10.11
CA PRO A 476 -10.82 -39.58 8.98
C PRO A 476 -10.22 -40.02 7.63
N LEU A 477 -8.91 -39.93 7.43
CA LEU A 477 -8.27 -40.35 6.18
C LEU A 477 -8.30 -41.87 5.99
N THR A 478 -8.23 -42.64 7.08
CA THR A 478 -8.38 -44.11 7.01
C THR A 478 -9.83 -44.53 6.67
N ARG A 479 -10.83 -43.82 7.19
CA ARG A 479 -12.24 -44.06 6.87
C ARG A 479 -12.56 -43.68 5.41
N LEU A 480 -12.03 -42.57 4.89
CA LEU A 480 -12.31 -42.07 3.54
C LEU A 480 -11.53 -42.80 2.44
N ALA A 481 -10.28 -43.18 2.68
CA ALA A 481 -9.36 -43.70 1.67
C ALA A 481 -8.82 -45.14 1.99
N GLY A 482 -9.27 -45.75 3.06
CA GLY A 482 -8.88 -47.12 3.47
C GLY A 482 -7.38 -47.25 3.74
N ILE A 483 -6.79 -48.37 3.29
CA ILE A 483 -5.36 -48.67 3.46
C ILE A 483 -4.47 -47.58 2.84
N ARG A 484 -4.89 -46.91 1.73
CA ARG A 484 -4.14 -45.86 1.08
C ARG A 484 -4.02 -44.59 1.97
N GLY A 485 -5.10 -44.25 2.67
CA GLY A 485 -5.10 -43.17 3.65
C GLY A 485 -4.20 -43.46 4.84
N LYS A 486 -4.27 -44.71 5.37
CA LYS A 486 -3.40 -45.15 6.45
C LYS A 486 -1.91 -45.09 6.07
N LEU A 487 -1.54 -45.59 4.88
CA LEU A 487 -0.17 -45.50 4.37
C LEU A 487 0.32 -44.06 4.17
N ALA A 488 -0.53 -43.19 3.65
CA ALA A 488 -0.19 -41.79 3.44
C ALA A 488 0.12 -41.05 4.76
N VAL A 489 -0.74 -41.23 5.78
CA VAL A 489 -0.53 -40.63 7.10
C VAL A 489 0.70 -41.22 7.80
N GLU A 490 0.91 -42.53 7.72
CA GLU A 490 2.05 -43.20 8.35
C GLU A 490 3.38 -42.76 7.69
N ASN A 491 3.39 -42.56 6.37
CA ASN A 491 4.55 -42.00 5.66
C ASN A 491 4.88 -40.56 6.08
N ALA A 492 3.86 -39.70 6.21
CA ALA A 492 4.04 -38.33 6.71
C ALA A 492 4.58 -38.33 8.16
N ARG A 493 4.16 -39.28 8.96
CA ARG A 493 4.54 -39.44 10.38
C ARG A 493 5.95 -39.96 10.59
N ARG A 494 6.39 -40.90 9.72
CA ARG A 494 7.76 -41.48 9.77
C ARG A 494 8.86 -40.43 9.48
N ASN A 495 8.58 -39.39 8.69
CA ASN A 495 9.52 -38.32 8.32
C ASN A 495 9.03 -36.93 8.73
N PRO A 496 8.90 -36.63 10.04
CA PRO A 496 8.28 -35.39 10.52
C PRO A 496 9.05 -34.12 10.12
N ARG A 497 10.36 -34.22 9.93
CA ARG A 497 11.19 -33.07 9.46
C ARG A 497 10.85 -32.64 8.05
N ARG A 498 10.65 -33.59 7.15
CA ARG A 498 10.30 -33.33 5.74
C ARG A 498 8.87 -32.80 5.65
N THR A 499 7.94 -33.47 6.33
CA THR A 499 6.54 -33.03 6.43
C THR A 499 6.45 -31.59 6.93
N ALA A 500 7.21 -31.27 7.99
CA ALA A 500 7.29 -29.93 8.54
C ALA A 500 7.86 -28.92 7.55
N ALA A 501 8.96 -29.23 6.87
CA ALA A 501 9.58 -28.31 5.93
C ALA A 501 8.65 -27.89 4.78
N THR A 502 7.86 -28.83 4.28
CA THR A 502 6.87 -28.54 3.23
C THR A 502 5.67 -27.78 3.79
N ALA A 503 5.16 -28.18 4.96
CA ALA A 503 4.04 -27.52 5.61
C ALA A 503 4.38 -26.07 6.00
N THR A 504 5.62 -25.80 6.42
CA THR A 504 6.08 -24.47 6.82
C THR A 504 6.03 -23.45 5.67
N THR A 505 6.38 -23.84 4.45
CA THR A 505 6.32 -22.91 3.30
C THR A 505 4.90 -22.43 3.03
N LEU A 506 3.92 -23.34 3.11
CA LEU A 506 2.50 -22.99 3.00
C LEU A 506 2.00 -22.22 4.22
N MET A 507 2.44 -22.62 5.43
CA MET A 507 2.08 -21.96 6.68
C MET A 507 2.43 -20.48 6.67
N VAL A 508 3.67 -20.12 6.31
CA VAL A 508 4.11 -18.70 6.32
C VAL A 508 3.33 -17.89 5.29
N GLY A 509 3.17 -18.40 4.07
CA GLY A 509 2.39 -17.70 3.03
C GLY A 509 0.94 -17.46 3.44
N LEU A 510 0.26 -18.51 3.94
CA LEU A 510 -1.14 -18.37 4.34
C LEU A 510 -1.31 -17.55 5.63
N ALA A 511 -0.36 -17.61 6.57
CA ALA A 511 -0.39 -16.79 7.77
C ALA A 511 -0.40 -15.30 7.42
N MET A 512 0.43 -14.89 6.47
CA MET A 512 0.48 -13.51 6.02
C MET A 512 -0.80 -13.07 5.31
N VAL A 513 -1.31 -13.89 4.39
CA VAL A 513 -2.59 -13.63 3.70
C VAL A 513 -3.73 -13.48 4.72
N THR A 514 -3.79 -14.37 5.69
CA THR A 514 -4.85 -14.36 6.71
C THR A 514 -4.73 -13.13 7.62
N ALA A 515 -3.53 -12.83 8.12
CA ALA A 515 -3.30 -11.68 8.99
C ALA A 515 -3.72 -10.36 8.32
N VAL A 516 -3.26 -10.14 7.10
CA VAL A 516 -3.63 -8.96 6.31
C VAL A 516 -5.13 -8.89 6.05
N THR A 517 -5.76 -10.03 5.72
CA THR A 517 -7.20 -10.08 5.45
C THR A 517 -8.04 -9.76 6.70
N VAL A 518 -7.61 -10.19 7.88
CA VAL A 518 -8.27 -9.83 9.16
C VAL A 518 -8.18 -8.32 9.39
N VAL A 519 -6.99 -7.73 9.26
CA VAL A 519 -6.78 -6.29 9.44
C VAL A 519 -7.67 -5.48 8.50
N ILE A 520 -7.60 -5.80 7.20
CA ILE A 520 -8.36 -5.09 6.17
C ILE A 520 -9.87 -5.20 6.39
N THR A 521 -10.36 -6.41 6.70
CA THR A 521 -11.80 -6.62 6.93
C THR A 521 -12.28 -5.85 8.16
N SER A 522 -11.44 -5.76 9.18
CA SER A 522 -11.73 -4.98 10.39
C SER A 522 -11.77 -3.48 10.09
N VAL A 523 -10.83 -2.96 9.32
CA VAL A 523 -10.81 -1.55 8.88
C VAL A 523 -12.03 -1.23 8.01
N ASN A 524 -12.34 -2.08 7.03
CA ASN A 524 -13.55 -1.87 6.20
C ASN A 524 -14.83 -1.90 7.04
N ARG A 525 -14.89 -2.76 8.05
CA ARG A 525 -16.04 -2.80 8.95
C ARG A 525 -16.16 -1.55 9.82
N MET A 526 -15.03 -0.99 10.23
CA MET A 526 -15.00 0.31 10.90
C MET A 526 -15.55 1.41 9.98
N ASP A 527 -15.10 1.47 8.74
CA ASP A 527 -15.55 2.46 7.77
C ASP A 527 -17.06 2.32 7.47
N GLU A 528 -17.56 1.08 7.32
CA GLU A 528 -19.00 0.80 7.19
C GLU A 528 -19.77 1.28 8.42
N GLN A 529 -19.29 0.98 9.63
CA GLN A 529 -19.96 1.40 10.88
C GLN A 529 -19.91 2.92 11.06
N ARG A 530 -18.81 3.57 10.67
CA ARG A 530 -18.73 5.04 10.66
C ARG A 530 -19.75 5.62 9.68
N ALA A 531 -19.82 5.11 8.46
CA ALA A 531 -20.81 5.53 7.47
C ALA A 531 -22.25 5.33 7.99
N ASP A 532 -22.52 4.23 8.69
CA ASP A 532 -23.83 3.96 9.29
C ASP A 532 -24.17 4.90 10.45
N ARG A 533 -23.20 5.22 11.29
CA ARG A 533 -23.36 6.13 12.42
C ARG A 533 -23.44 7.58 12.00
N SER A 534 -22.80 7.95 10.90
CA SER A 534 -22.79 9.34 10.41
C SER A 534 -24.09 9.79 9.74
N MET A 535 -24.98 8.87 9.36
CA MET A 535 -26.21 9.18 8.64
C MET A 535 -27.45 8.63 9.33
N THR A 536 -28.24 9.51 9.96
CA THR A 536 -29.68 9.28 10.21
C THR A 536 -30.54 9.88 9.10
N SER A 537 -29.97 10.78 8.30
CA SER A 537 -30.61 11.34 7.11
C SER A 537 -30.84 10.29 6.03
N ASP A 538 -31.85 10.48 5.19
CA ASP A 538 -32.19 9.59 4.08
C ASP A 538 -31.25 9.83 2.88
N LEU A 539 -30.89 11.10 2.64
CA LEU A 539 -29.98 11.52 1.61
C LEU A 539 -28.91 12.47 2.18
N ARG A 540 -27.72 12.39 1.62
CA ARG A 540 -26.61 13.30 1.87
C ARG A 540 -26.08 13.82 0.54
N ILE A 541 -25.91 15.13 0.41
CA ILE A 541 -25.18 15.74 -0.68
C ILE A 541 -23.77 16.02 -0.18
N THR A 542 -22.78 15.51 -0.89
CA THR A 542 -21.37 15.82 -0.71
C THR A 542 -20.78 16.25 -2.03
N ALA A 543 -19.72 17.02 -2.01
CA ALA A 543 -18.97 17.32 -3.22
C ALA A 543 -17.91 16.23 -3.50
N VAL A 544 -17.62 16.01 -4.77
CA VAL A 544 -16.51 15.17 -5.18
C VAL A 544 -15.19 15.79 -4.72
N ASP A 545 -14.30 14.99 -4.13
CA ASP A 545 -12.94 15.37 -3.77
C ASP A 545 -12.86 16.69 -2.96
N PHE A 546 -13.68 16.82 -1.93
CA PHE A 546 -13.71 18.02 -1.06
C PHE A 546 -13.94 19.36 -1.81
N ALA A 547 -14.51 19.32 -3.02
CA ALA A 547 -15.01 20.51 -3.68
C ALA A 547 -16.07 21.21 -2.80
N GLU A 548 -16.17 22.51 -2.92
CA GLU A 548 -17.17 23.27 -2.14
C GLU A 548 -18.58 22.97 -2.65
N ILE A 549 -19.54 22.94 -1.72
CA ILE A 549 -20.95 22.95 -2.03
C ILE A 549 -21.41 24.40 -2.05
N GLY A 550 -22.07 24.83 -3.11
CA GLY A 550 -22.55 26.19 -3.23
C GLY A 550 -23.47 26.57 -2.05
N GLU A 551 -23.34 27.77 -1.52
CA GLU A 551 -24.09 28.27 -0.35
C GLU A 551 -25.61 28.19 -0.51
N ASP A 552 -26.09 28.31 -1.73
CA ASP A 552 -27.53 28.27 -2.07
C ASP A 552 -28.05 26.81 -2.18
N THR A 553 -27.17 25.81 -2.20
CA THR A 553 -27.56 24.40 -2.43
C THR A 553 -28.58 23.91 -1.41
N ALA A 554 -28.34 24.15 -0.12
CA ALA A 554 -29.26 23.74 0.93
C ALA A 554 -30.64 24.45 0.79
N ALA A 555 -30.63 25.75 0.50
CA ALA A 555 -31.85 26.53 0.30
C ALA A 555 -32.62 26.10 -0.94
N ARG A 556 -31.94 25.73 -2.03
CA ARG A 556 -32.60 25.22 -3.23
C ARG A 556 -33.22 23.84 -2.99
N VAL A 557 -32.55 22.96 -2.25
CA VAL A 557 -33.11 21.65 -1.91
C VAL A 557 -34.25 21.75 -0.91
N ALA A 558 -34.18 22.66 0.05
CA ALA A 558 -35.27 22.88 1.04
C ALA A 558 -36.58 23.35 0.41
N ARG A 559 -36.58 23.89 -0.82
CA ARG A 559 -37.78 24.29 -1.56
C ARG A 559 -38.48 23.12 -2.29
N LEU A 560 -37.86 21.95 -2.33
CA LEU A 560 -38.45 20.79 -2.99
C LEU A 560 -39.57 20.18 -2.12
N ALA A 561 -40.69 19.85 -2.74
CA ALA A 561 -41.89 19.41 -2.04
C ALA A 561 -41.68 18.14 -1.19
N ASP A 562 -40.82 17.24 -1.63
CA ASP A 562 -40.54 15.95 -0.96
C ASP A 562 -39.40 16.05 0.09
N ALA A 563 -38.83 17.24 0.33
CA ALA A 563 -37.79 17.47 1.33
C ALA A 563 -38.41 17.87 2.67
N GLU A 564 -38.49 16.97 3.64
CA GLU A 564 -39.08 17.20 4.96
C GLU A 564 -38.21 18.07 5.87
N ALA A 565 -36.88 17.82 5.84
CA ALA A 565 -35.90 18.58 6.59
C ALA A 565 -34.59 18.63 5.83
N VAL A 566 -33.94 19.78 5.84
CA VAL A 566 -32.65 20.00 5.18
C VAL A 566 -31.74 20.80 6.11
N THR A 567 -30.50 20.35 6.34
CA THR A 567 -29.55 21.12 7.12
C THR A 567 -28.18 21.08 6.44
N PRO A 568 -27.52 22.23 6.21
CA PRO A 568 -26.13 22.29 5.82
C PRO A 568 -25.23 21.92 7.00
N ILE A 569 -24.16 21.22 6.73
CA ILE A 569 -23.05 20.96 7.65
C ILE A 569 -21.91 21.88 7.21
N ILE A 570 -21.68 22.93 7.98
CA ILE A 570 -20.69 23.96 7.63
C ILE A 570 -19.51 23.81 8.57
N ARG A 571 -18.31 23.60 8.01
CA ARG A 571 -17.09 23.43 8.81
C ARG A 571 -16.37 24.77 8.98
N THR A 572 -15.96 25.01 10.21
CA THR A 572 -15.17 26.17 10.62
C THR A 572 -14.20 25.75 11.71
N SER A 573 -13.43 26.67 12.28
CA SER A 573 -12.60 26.43 13.46
C SER A 573 -12.84 27.48 14.54
N PHE A 574 -12.68 27.05 15.77
CA PHE A 574 -12.70 27.91 16.95
C PHE A 574 -11.33 27.86 17.59
N ASP A 575 -10.56 28.94 17.40
CA ASP A 575 -9.17 29.04 17.84
C ASP A 575 -9.15 29.57 19.28
N LEU A 576 -8.69 28.73 20.19
CA LEU A 576 -8.55 29.07 21.61
C LEU A 576 -7.36 30.02 21.80
N SER A 577 -7.36 30.79 22.89
CA SER A 577 -6.27 31.73 23.20
C SER A 577 -4.91 31.07 23.46
N ASP A 578 -4.86 29.75 23.54
CA ASP A 578 -3.67 28.94 23.89
C ASP A 578 -3.03 28.24 22.68
N ASP A 579 -3.11 28.80 21.48
CA ASP A 579 -2.65 28.21 20.22
C ASP A 579 -3.31 26.88 19.82
N ASN A 580 -4.42 26.53 20.46
CA ASN A 580 -5.14 25.30 20.22
C ASN A 580 -6.38 25.60 19.38
N SER A 581 -6.45 25.05 18.18
CA SER A 581 -7.59 25.20 17.28
C SER A 581 -8.54 24.01 17.41
N LEU A 582 -9.80 24.25 17.68
CA LEU A 582 -10.83 23.24 17.75
C LEU A 582 -11.68 23.25 16.46
N SER A 583 -11.66 22.15 15.77
CA SER A 583 -12.56 21.96 14.63
C SER A 583 -14.01 22.13 15.08
N THR A 584 -14.74 22.97 14.40
CA THR A 584 -16.11 23.39 14.77
C THR A 584 -17.04 23.17 13.59
N THR A 585 -18.25 22.71 13.87
CA THR A 585 -19.30 22.56 12.86
C THR A 585 -20.45 23.51 13.18
N ALA A 586 -20.84 24.31 12.22
CA ALA A 586 -22.06 25.10 12.32
C ALA A 586 -23.25 24.32 11.72
N VAL A 587 -24.34 24.28 12.46
CA VAL A 587 -25.54 23.50 12.12
C VAL A 587 -26.79 24.28 12.48
N ASP A 588 -27.91 23.97 11.83
CA ASP A 588 -29.20 24.44 12.30
C ASP A 588 -29.65 23.64 13.54
N PRO A 589 -29.76 24.27 14.70
CA PRO A 589 -30.14 23.60 15.95
C PRO A 589 -31.47 22.85 15.91
N ALA A 590 -32.43 23.35 15.12
CA ALA A 590 -33.78 22.77 15.03
C ALA A 590 -33.81 21.44 14.24
N THR A 591 -32.92 21.30 13.27
CA THR A 591 -32.97 20.17 12.33
C THR A 591 -31.85 19.14 12.57
N VAL A 592 -30.72 19.53 13.17
CA VAL A 592 -29.59 18.65 13.36
C VAL A 592 -29.90 17.37 14.14
N GLN A 593 -30.71 17.44 15.20
CA GLN A 593 -31.13 16.29 16.01
C GLN A 593 -32.01 15.29 15.26
N ARG A 594 -32.71 15.76 14.23
CA ARG A 594 -33.59 14.92 13.37
C ARG A 594 -32.81 14.22 12.26
N LEU A 595 -31.67 14.78 11.88
CA LEU A 595 -30.87 14.36 10.72
C LEU A 595 -29.56 13.67 11.09
N THR A 596 -29.12 13.80 12.36
CA THR A 596 -27.91 13.17 12.89
C THR A 596 -28.16 12.46 14.21
N PRO A 597 -27.48 11.35 14.52
CA PRO A 597 -27.68 10.61 15.77
C PRO A 597 -26.94 11.30 16.93
N VAL A 598 -27.35 12.51 17.26
CA VAL A 598 -26.78 13.28 18.36
C VAL A 598 -27.60 13.05 19.64
N THR A 599 -26.94 12.72 20.73
CA THR A 599 -27.52 12.56 22.05
C THR A 599 -27.03 13.67 22.97
N VAL A 600 -27.92 14.56 23.40
CA VAL A 600 -27.57 15.59 24.37
C VAL A 600 -27.48 14.93 25.75
N ARG A 601 -26.32 15.00 26.40
CA ARG A 601 -26.06 14.45 27.74
C ARG A 601 -26.43 15.45 28.83
N LYS A 602 -26.11 16.74 28.62
CA LYS A 602 -26.41 17.85 29.55
C LYS A 602 -26.71 19.10 28.76
N GLY A 603 -27.69 19.91 29.21
CA GLY A 603 -28.10 21.16 28.53
C GLY A 603 -29.11 20.93 27.42
N SER A 604 -29.22 21.87 26.48
CA SER A 604 -30.11 21.82 25.31
C SER A 604 -29.48 22.51 24.11
N PHE A 605 -29.78 22.02 22.90
CA PHE A 605 -29.42 22.68 21.65
C PHE A 605 -30.30 23.92 21.35
N ASP A 606 -31.43 24.11 21.99
CA ASP A 606 -32.30 25.30 21.79
C ASP A 606 -31.57 26.61 22.09
N ARG A 607 -30.50 26.55 22.88
CA ARG A 607 -29.68 27.71 23.23
C ARG A 607 -28.39 27.85 22.39
N LEU A 608 -28.25 27.03 21.35
CA LEU A 608 -27.01 27.01 20.54
C LEU A 608 -26.78 28.34 19.79
N ASP A 609 -27.85 29.11 19.52
CA ASP A 609 -27.76 30.46 18.94
C ASP A 609 -26.95 31.44 19.82
N HIS A 610 -26.78 31.13 21.10
CA HIS A 610 -26.08 32.02 22.07
C HIS A 610 -24.89 31.35 22.76
N GLY A 611 -24.44 30.20 22.28
CA GLY A 611 -23.33 29.47 22.89
C GLY A 611 -22.78 28.34 22.00
N ILE A 612 -22.00 27.50 22.60
CA ILE A 612 -21.40 26.33 21.95
C ILE A 612 -21.85 25.04 22.61
N ALA A 613 -21.98 24.00 21.82
CA ALA A 613 -22.08 22.63 22.32
C ALA A 613 -20.76 21.90 22.10
N VAL A 614 -20.34 21.10 23.08
CA VAL A 614 -19.08 20.35 23.02
C VAL A 614 -19.32 18.87 23.28
N THR A 615 -18.46 18.02 22.69
CA THR A 615 -18.54 16.60 23.00
C THR A 615 -18.11 16.31 24.43
N GLU A 616 -18.63 15.23 25.03
CA GLU A 616 -18.25 14.81 26.37
C GLU A 616 -16.74 14.59 26.50
N LYS A 617 -16.08 14.04 25.47
CA LYS A 617 -14.63 13.86 25.39
C LYS A 617 -13.87 15.19 25.44
N THR A 618 -14.32 16.18 24.68
CA THR A 618 -13.70 17.52 24.65
C THR A 618 -13.91 18.25 25.96
N ALA A 619 -15.11 18.17 26.52
CA ALA A 619 -15.42 18.76 27.81
C ALA A 619 -14.53 18.18 28.93
N ALA A 620 -14.32 16.85 28.93
CA ALA A 620 -13.44 16.18 29.89
C ALA A 620 -11.96 16.57 29.69
N ALA A 621 -11.49 16.63 28.46
CA ALA A 621 -10.10 16.98 28.14
C ALA A 621 -9.70 18.40 28.58
N HIS A 622 -10.63 19.35 28.54
CA HIS A 622 -10.40 20.75 28.92
C HIS A 622 -10.97 21.12 30.30
N GLY A 623 -11.55 20.15 31.05
CA GLY A 623 -12.17 20.39 32.33
C GLY A 623 -13.42 21.29 32.27
N TRP A 624 -14.08 21.36 31.12
CA TRP A 624 -15.25 22.22 30.90
C TRP A 624 -16.53 21.60 31.45
N ARG A 625 -17.43 22.48 31.91
CA ARG A 625 -18.75 22.09 32.41
C ARG A 625 -19.84 22.91 31.71
N LEU A 626 -21.09 22.47 31.85
CA LEU A 626 -22.22 23.25 31.38
C LEU A 626 -22.18 24.67 32.01
N GLY A 627 -22.29 25.70 31.18
CA GLY A 627 -22.17 27.10 31.60
C GLY A 627 -20.75 27.66 31.64
N SER A 628 -19.69 26.85 31.50
CA SER A 628 -18.33 27.36 31.36
C SER A 628 -18.23 28.30 30.17
N ARG A 629 -17.52 29.42 30.35
CA ARG A 629 -17.29 30.39 29.28
C ARG A 629 -15.97 30.11 28.60
N VAL A 630 -16.01 29.89 27.27
CA VAL A 630 -14.85 29.62 26.43
C VAL A 630 -14.58 30.85 25.58
N THR A 631 -13.36 31.36 25.67
CA THR A 631 -12.91 32.51 24.85
C THR A 631 -12.02 32.01 23.71
N GLY A 632 -12.37 32.42 22.50
CA GLY A 632 -11.62 32.06 21.32
C GLY A 632 -12.00 32.93 20.13
N THR A 633 -11.40 32.69 19.00
CA THR A 633 -11.67 33.38 17.74
C THR A 633 -12.31 32.37 16.77
N LEU A 634 -13.49 32.72 16.27
CA LEU A 634 -14.02 32.01 15.09
C LEU A 634 -13.18 32.42 13.88
N SER A 635 -12.52 31.43 13.25
CA SER A 635 -11.59 31.72 12.13
C SER A 635 -12.25 32.51 11.00
N ASP A 636 -13.54 32.28 10.77
CA ASP A 636 -14.28 32.97 9.71
C ASP A 636 -14.71 34.40 10.10
N ALA A 637 -14.67 34.74 11.39
CA ALA A 637 -15.11 36.05 11.89
C ALA A 637 -13.93 36.99 12.24
N GLY A 638 -12.74 36.43 12.49
CA GLY A 638 -11.56 37.19 12.91
C GLY A 638 -11.71 37.91 14.26
N THR A 639 -12.91 37.80 14.90
CA THR A 639 -13.25 38.48 16.15
C THR A 639 -13.18 37.51 17.33
N LYS A 640 -12.46 37.96 18.36
CA LYS A 640 -12.40 37.25 19.64
C LYS A 640 -13.77 37.32 20.33
N THR A 641 -14.35 36.15 20.60
CA THR A 641 -15.66 36.06 21.25
C THR A 641 -15.59 35.13 22.45
N THR A 642 -16.48 35.34 23.42
CA THR A 642 -16.61 34.50 24.60
C THR A 642 -17.98 33.88 24.63
N LEU A 643 -18.05 32.56 24.42
CA LEU A 643 -19.31 31.82 24.34
C LEU A 643 -19.48 30.85 25.53
N PRO A 644 -20.69 30.76 26.12
CA PRO A 644 -20.98 29.77 27.13
C PRO A 644 -21.18 28.38 26.53
N ILE A 645 -20.80 27.31 27.23
CA ILE A 645 -21.17 25.95 26.88
C ILE A 645 -22.62 25.72 27.27
N VAL A 646 -23.48 25.57 26.27
CA VAL A 646 -24.94 25.42 26.44
C VAL A 646 -25.39 23.96 26.37
N ALA A 647 -24.58 23.08 25.80
CA ALA A 647 -24.82 21.65 25.76
C ALA A 647 -23.54 20.82 25.79
N ILE A 648 -23.61 19.65 26.41
CA ILE A 648 -22.61 18.59 26.31
C ILE A 648 -23.30 17.42 25.64
N TYR A 649 -22.72 16.92 24.52
CA TYR A 649 -23.34 15.92 23.67
C TYR A 649 -22.42 14.74 23.36
N ASP A 650 -23.03 13.67 22.91
CA ASP A 650 -22.40 12.53 22.29
C ASP A 650 -22.96 12.40 20.86
N GLY A 651 -22.09 12.22 19.87
CA GLY A 651 -22.49 12.21 18.48
C GLY A 651 -21.45 11.53 17.59
N PRO A 652 -21.74 11.40 16.29
CA PRO A 652 -20.84 10.76 15.35
C PRO A 652 -19.56 11.57 15.14
N ASP A 653 -18.50 10.86 14.79
CA ASP A 653 -17.17 11.46 14.55
C ASP A 653 -17.12 12.48 13.37
N ASP A 654 -18.14 12.45 12.49
CA ASP A 654 -18.27 13.43 11.40
C ASP A 654 -18.70 14.81 11.88
N LEU A 655 -19.33 14.88 13.06
CA LEU A 655 -19.54 16.14 13.75
C LEU A 655 -18.32 16.46 14.57
N THR A 656 -17.78 17.64 14.35
CA THR A 656 -16.58 18.10 15.06
C THR A 656 -16.81 18.20 16.57
N PRO A 657 -15.75 18.25 17.37
CA PRO A 657 -15.88 18.30 18.82
C PRO A 657 -16.65 19.52 19.38
N VAL A 658 -16.84 20.56 18.55
CA VAL A 658 -17.60 21.77 18.90
C VAL A 658 -18.69 22.00 17.86
N LEU A 659 -19.93 22.28 18.34
CA LEU A 659 -21.03 22.73 17.49
C LEU A 659 -21.41 24.16 17.85
N ILE A 660 -21.74 24.93 16.82
CA ILE A 660 -22.32 26.27 16.90
C ILE A 660 -23.57 26.34 16.02
N SER A 661 -24.40 27.35 16.25
CA SER A 661 -25.49 27.63 15.32
C SER A 661 -24.97 28.22 14.01
N ASP A 662 -25.55 27.84 12.87
CA ASP A 662 -25.30 28.43 11.57
C ASP A 662 -25.59 29.94 11.53
N LYS A 663 -26.48 30.43 12.40
CA LYS A 663 -26.83 31.84 12.57
C LYS A 663 -25.71 32.63 13.27
N ALA A 664 -24.81 31.96 13.99
CA ALA A 664 -23.66 32.59 14.66
C ALA A 664 -22.52 32.88 13.69
N LEU A 665 -22.57 32.33 12.47
CA LEU A 665 -21.58 32.63 11.45
C LEU A 665 -21.81 34.03 10.86
N PRO A 666 -20.73 34.81 10.70
CA PRO A 666 -20.83 36.14 10.09
C PRO A 666 -21.29 36.03 8.63
N ARG A 667 -22.36 36.72 8.29
CA ARG A 667 -22.86 36.87 6.91
C ARG A 667 -22.12 37.96 6.13
N THR A 668 -20.82 38.15 6.40
CA THR A 668 -20.06 39.22 5.79
C THR A 668 -19.69 38.92 4.34
N SER A 669 -19.96 39.88 3.48
CA SER A 669 -19.63 39.85 2.05
C SER A 669 -18.12 40.01 1.76
N GLY A 670 -17.24 39.67 2.69
CA GLY A 670 -15.79 39.71 2.53
C GLY A 670 -15.22 38.34 2.16
N THR A 671 -14.30 38.35 1.23
CA THR A 671 -13.72 37.18 0.57
C THR A 671 -12.74 36.37 1.42
N GLU A 672 -12.55 36.65 2.72
CA GLU A 672 -11.36 36.16 3.42
C GLU A 672 -11.43 34.78 4.05
N HIS A 673 -12.56 34.30 4.50
CA HIS A 673 -12.75 32.92 4.96
C HIS A 673 -14.23 32.61 4.93
N ARG A 674 -14.74 32.19 3.78
CA ARG A 674 -16.13 31.72 3.71
C ARG A 674 -16.25 30.36 4.39
N PRO A 675 -17.20 30.21 5.32
CA PRO A 675 -17.47 28.93 5.92
C PRO A 675 -17.85 27.91 4.84
N ARG A 676 -17.17 26.75 4.84
CA ARG A 676 -17.30 25.76 3.78
C ARG A 676 -18.42 24.78 4.12
N THR A 677 -19.47 24.74 3.28
CA THR A 677 -20.47 23.67 3.36
C THR A 677 -19.83 22.36 2.91
N GLU A 678 -19.65 21.44 3.86
CA GLU A 678 -19.05 20.11 3.62
C GLU A 678 -20.08 19.10 3.13
N ALA A 679 -21.30 19.19 3.67
CA ALA A 679 -22.40 18.30 3.31
C ALA A 679 -23.74 19.01 3.49
N VAL A 680 -24.75 18.52 2.80
CA VAL A 680 -26.16 18.87 3.07
C VAL A 680 -26.89 17.57 3.42
N LEU A 681 -27.46 17.52 4.62
CA LEU A 681 -28.24 16.38 5.09
C LEU A 681 -29.72 16.62 4.82
N ILE A 682 -30.42 15.58 4.35
CA ILE A 682 -31.80 15.69 3.88
C ILE A 682 -32.60 14.52 4.41
N LYS A 683 -33.77 14.83 4.93
CA LYS A 683 -34.83 13.86 5.22
C LYS A 683 -35.88 13.95 4.16
N ALA A 684 -36.22 12.83 3.54
CA ALA A 684 -37.26 12.76 2.55
C ALA A 684 -38.62 12.52 3.21
N ALA A 685 -39.69 13.03 2.60
CA ALA A 685 -41.03 12.65 2.97
C ALA A 685 -41.24 11.14 2.79
N ASN A 686 -42.07 10.53 3.63
CA ASN A 686 -42.22 9.08 3.74
C ASN A 686 -42.28 8.34 2.39
N GLY A 687 -41.28 7.45 2.15
CA GLY A 687 -41.20 6.57 0.98
C GLY A 687 -40.78 7.24 -0.33
N ARG A 688 -40.42 8.55 -0.35
CA ARG A 688 -40.10 9.30 -1.57
C ARG A 688 -38.61 9.55 -1.80
N THR A 689 -37.73 8.88 -1.10
CA THR A 689 -36.27 9.08 -1.19
C THR A 689 -35.72 8.99 -2.62
N ALA A 690 -36.17 8.00 -3.40
CA ALA A 690 -35.73 7.84 -4.78
C ALA A 690 -36.22 8.95 -5.73
N ALA A 691 -37.47 9.42 -5.55
CA ALA A 691 -38.03 10.51 -6.31
C ALA A 691 -37.32 11.83 -6.01
N LEU A 692 -37.17 12.13 -4.72
CA LEU A 692 -36.42 13.30 -4.24
C LEU A 692 -34.96 13.31 -4.73
N ARG A 693 -34.29 12.18 -4.71
CA ARG A 693 -32.92 12.06 -5.23
C ARG A 693 -32.84 12.46 -6.72
N LYS A 694 -33.77 12.01 -7.54
CA LYS A 694 -33.85 12.36 -8.96
C LYS A 694 -34.12 13.85 -9.16
N GLU A 695 -35.02 14.40 -8.35
CA GLU A 695 -35.39 15.81 -8.40
C GLU A 695 -34.24 16.71 -7.96
N ILE A 696 -33.52 16.37 -6.88
CA ILE A 696 -32.31 17.08 -6.43
C ILE A 696 -31.28 17.13 -7.53
N ARG A 697 -30.98 16.00 -8.18
CA ARG A 697 -29.99 15.94 -9.28
C ARG A 697 -30.37 16.84 -10.45
N ARG A 698 -31.69 16.92 -10.80
CA ARG A 698 -32.19 17.83 -11.85
C ARG A 698 -32.10 19.29 -11.44
N THR A 699 -32.46 19.60 -10.20
CA THR A 699 -32.54 20.99 -9.69
C THR A 699 -31.12 21.57 -9.53
N LEU A 700 -30.21 20.78 -9.05
CA LEU A 700 -28.81 21.23 -8.87
C LEU A 700 -28.04 21.25 -10.18
N ASP A 701 -28.32 20.34 -11.10
CA ASP A 701 -27.64 20.17 -12.40
C ASP A 701 -26.11 20.28 -12.30
N ASN A 702 -25.56 19.69 -11.24
CA ASN A 702 -24.15 19.75 -10.93
C ASN A 702 -23.59 18.32 -10.72
N PRO A 703 -22.84 17.77 -11.68
CA PRO A 703 -22.30 16.42 -11.60
C PRO A 703 -21.20 16.25 -10.55
N ALA A 704 -20.61 17.36 -10.04
CA ALA A 704 -19.66 17.30 -8.93
C ALA A 704 -20.35 17.15 -7.56
N LEU A 705 -21.68 17.24 -7.49
CA LEU A 705 -22.42 16.98 -6.26
C LEU A 705 -22.95 15.55 -6.27
N LEU A 706 -22.47 14.77 -5.30
CA LEU A 706 -22.88 13.39 -5.09
C LEU A 706 -24.10 13.36 -4.16
N VAL A 707 -25.25 13.01 -4.71
CA VAL A 707 -26.47 12.77 -3.92
C VAL A 707 -26.47 11.28 -3.56
N GLN A 708 -26.12 10.96 -2.33
CA GLN A 708 -25.89 9.61 -1.83
C GLN A 708 -26.96 9.24 -0.79
N ASP A 709 -27.41 8.00 -0.84
CA ASP A 709 -28.12 7.36 0.27
C ASP A 709 -27.13 6.57 1.15
N ARG A 710 -27.62 5.89 2.19
CA ARG A 710 -26.77 5.08 3.07
C ARG A 710 -26.05 3.94 2.34
N ALA A 711 -26.68 3.34 1.34
CA ALA A 711 -26.08 2.25 0.57
C ALA A 711 -24.92 2.77 -0.30
N ASP A 712 -25.12 3.92 -0.95
CA ASP A 712 -24.08 4.59 -1.72
C ASP A 712 -22.91 5.04 -0.85
N ALA A 713 -23.17 5.59 0.35
CA ALA A 713 -22.13 6.00 1.28
C ALA A 713 -21.28 4.80 1.74
N ARG A 714 -21.91 3.66 2.05
CA ARG A 714 -21.19 2.40 2.35
C ARG A 714 -20.36 1.90 1.16
N ALA A 715 -20.95 1.91 -0.04
CA ALA A 715 -20.25 1.49 -1.25
C ALA A 715 -19.06 2.41 -1.56
N ALA A 716 -19.19 3.72 -1.38
CA ALA A 716 -18.09 4.68 -1.54
C ALA A 716 -16.99 4.47 -0.50
N ALA A 717 -17.33 4.22 0.75
CA ALA A 717 -16.37 3.89 1.80
C ALA A 717 -15.60 2.60 1.48
N ALA A 718 -16.29 1.54 1.04
CA ALA A 718 -15.66 0.29 0.63
C ALA A 718 -14.78 0.45 -0.63
N ALA A 719 -15.23 1.26 -1.59
CA ALA A 719 -14.49 1.50 -2.84
C ALA A 719 -13.16 2.25 -2.59
N ARG A 720 -13.09 3.11 -1.58
CA ARG A 720 -11.88 3.88 -1.25
C ARG A 720 -10.68 3.00 -0.98
N ASN A 721 -10.86 1.86 -0.31
CA ASN A 721 -9.80 0.93 0.05
C ASN A 721 -9.52 -0.13 -1.04
N THR A 722 -10.38 -0.24 -2.06
CA THR A 722 -10.29 -1.29 -3.09
C THR A 722 -8.97 -1.30 -3.87
N PRO A 723 -8.40 -0.17 -4.33
CA PRO A 723 -7.11 -0.18 -5.02
C PRO A 723 -5.98 -0.72 -4.14
N PHE A 724 -5.92 -0.26 -2.89
CA PHE A 724 -4.95 -0.74 -1.92
C PHE A 724 -5.10 -2.25 -1.66
N LEU A 725 -6.33 -2.74 -1.54
CA LEU A 725 -6.62 -4.17 -1.39
C LEU A 725 -6.13 -5.00 -2.57
N ASN A 726 -6.35 -4.53 -3.78
CA ASN A 726 -5.92 -5.22 -5.00
C ASN A 726 -4.40 -5.34 -5.05
N ILE A 727 -3.67 -4.28 -4.68
CA ILE A 727 -2.20 -4.31 -4.52
C ILE A 727 -1.80 -5.40 -3.53
N MET A 728 -2.41 -5.37 -2.35
CA MET A 728 -2.12 -6.33 -1.28
C MET A 728 -2.35 -7.77 -1.74
N TYR A 729 -3.49 -8.07 -2.38
CA TYR A 729 -3.78 -9.41 -2.87
C TYR A 729 -2.86 -9.83 -4.02
N ALA A 730 -2.47 -8.92 -4.90
CA ALA A 730 -1.49 -9.20 -5.95
C ALA A 730 -0.13 -9.57 -5.36
N LEU A 731 0.36 -8.81 -4.37
CA LEU A 731 1.62 -9.09 -3.67
C LEU A 731 1.56 -10.43 -2.90
N LEU A 732 0.45 -10.69 -2.22
CA LEU A 732 0.24 -11.94 -1.49
C LEU A 732 0.15 -13.16 -2.41
N SER A 733 -0.40 -13.01 -3.62
CA SER A 733 -0.47 -14.10 -4.61
C SER A 733 0.91 -14.64 -4.99
N VAL A 734 1.92 -13.77 -5.08
CA VAL A 734 3.32 -14.15 -5.33
C VAL A 734 3.86 -15.00 -4.19
N THR A 735 3.56 -14.66 -2.94
CA THR A 735 3.99 -15.44 -1.77
C THR A 735 3.37 -16.84 -1.76
N VAL A 736 2.10 -16.95 -2.13
CA VAL A 736 1.41 -18.25 -2.30
C VAL A 736 2.04 -19.06 -3.43
N LEU A 737 2.40 -18.42 -4.54
CA LEU A 737 3.09 -19.07 -5.67
C LEU A 737 4.45 -19.62 -5.24
N ILE A 738 5.25 -18.84 -4.50
CA ILE A 738 6.52 -19.31 -3.94
C ILE A 738 6.28 -20.53 -3.02
N GLY A 739 5.24 -20.50 -2.20
CA GLY A 739 4.84 -21.60 -1.34
C GLY A 739 4.49 -22.87 -2.14
N ALA A 740 3.74 -22.72 -3.22
CA ALA A 740 3.39 -23.82 -4.14
C ALA A 740 4.63 -24.45 -4.79
N LEU A 741 5.57 -23.63 -5.25
CA LEU A 741 6.86 -24.12 -5.77
C LEU A 741 7.67 -24.85 -4.71
N GLY A 742 7.58 -24.42 -3.45
CA GLY A 742 8.16 -25.12 -2.31
C GLY A 742 7.60 -26.55 -2.16
N VAL A 743 6.30 -26.71 -2.33
CA VAL A 743 5.67 -28.05 -2.33
C VAL A 743 6.15 -28.91 -3.50
N VAL A 744 6.17 -28.35 -4.73
CA VAL A 744 6.68 -29.05 -5.93
C VAL A 744 8.10 -29.55 -5.70
N ASN A 745 8.97 -28.68 -5.21
CA ASN A 745 10.37 -28.95 -4.95
C ASN A 745 10.54 -30.08 -3.90
N THR A 746 9.87 -29.94 -2.75
CA THR A 746 10.02 -30.90 -1.65
C THR A 746 9.41 -32.26 -2.01
N MET A 747 8.29 -32.28 -2.72
CA MET A 747 7.67 -33.54 -3.19
C MET A 747 8.49 -34.18 -4.31
N GLY A 748 9.08 -33.39 -5.21
CA GLY A 748 9.98 -33.87 -6.25
C GLY A 748 11.20 -34.61 -5.63
N MET A 749 11.86 -33.96 -4.67
CA MET A 749 13.00 -34.59 -3.95
C MET A 749 12.57 -35.83 -3.16
N ALA A 750 11.41 -35.79 -2.53
CA ALA A 750 10.85 -36.93 -1.79
C ALA A 750 10.65 -38.20 -2.67
N VAL A 751 10.29 -37.98 -3.93
CA VAL A 751 10.17 -39.06 -4.92
C VAL A 751 11.54 -39.64 -5.25
N PHE A 752 12.54 -38.80 -5.49
CA PHE A 752 13.90 -39.28 -5.79
C PHE A 752 14.54 -40.06 -4.64
N GLU A 753 14.34 -39.65 -3.38
CA GLU A 753 14.83 -40.37 -2.20
C GLU A 753 14.20 -41.75 -2.00
N ARG A 754 12.95 -41.96 -2.48
CA ARG A 754 12.17 -43.18 -2.29
C ARG A 754 12.00 -44.00 -3.55
N VAL A 755 12.84 -43.80 -4.57
CA VAL A 755 12.72 -44.57 -5.83
C VAL A 755 12.74 -46.06 -5.57
N ARG A 756 13.62 -46.56 -4.68
CA ARG A 756 13.72 -47.98 -4.31
C ARG A 756 12.49 -48.47 -3.54
N GLU A 757 12.00 -47.72 -2.55
CA GLU A 757 10.76 -48.08 -1.81
C GLU A 757 9.57 -48.16 -2.76
N ILE A 758 9.44 -47.18 -3.69
CA ILE A 758 8.39 -47.19 -4.71
C ILE A 758 8.57 -48.39 -5.65
N GLY A 759 9.79 -48.75 -6.02
CA GLY A 759 10.08 -49.95 -6.82
C GLY A 759 9.69 -51.21 -6.13
N VAL A 760 9.99 -51.40 -4.84
CA VAL A 760 9.60 -52.54 -4.02
C VAL A 760 8.07 -52.63 -3.86
N LEU A 761 7.40 -51.53 -3.57
CA LEU A 761 5.92 -51.50 -3.47
C LEU A 761 5.26 -51.92 -4.79
N ARG A 762 5.85 -51.54 -5.93
CA ARG A 762 5.38 -51.96 -7.24
C ARG A 762 5.69 -53.42 -7.54
N ALA A 763 6.82 -53.93 -7.10
CA ALA A 763 7.16 -55.34 -7.22
C ALA A 763 6.25 -56.23 -6.38
N LEU A 764 5.76 -55.72 -5.22
CA LEU A 764 4.76 -56.34 -4.36
C LEU A 764 3.31 -56.21 -4.91
N GLY A 765 3.12 -55.73 -6.16
CA GLY A 765 1.83 -55.70 -6.85
C GLY A 765 1.03 -54.40 -6.74
N LEU A 766 1.61 -53.29 -6.18
CA LEU A 766 0.93 -52.00 -6.22
C LEU A 766 0.94 -51.43 -7.66
N ASP A 767 -0.27 -51.22 -8.20
CA ASP A 767 -0.46 -50.59 -9.49
C ASP A 767 0.01 -49.11 -9.47
N ARG A 768 0.43 -48.58 -10.65
CA ARG A 768 0.86 -47.19 -10.86
C ARG A 768 -0.15 -46.17 -10.32
N ARG A 769 -1.45 -46.42 -10.54
CA ARG A 769 -2.53 -45.54 -10.05
C ARG A 769 -2.63 -45.53 -8.52
N ARG A 770 -2.38 -46.65 -7.86
CA ARG A 770 -2.41 -46.75 -6.40
C ARG A 770 -1.20 -46.03 -5.75
N VAL A 771 0.00 -46.17 -6.32
CA VAL A 771 1.20 -45.45 -5.87
C VAL A 771 0.98 -43.93 -6.01
N GLY A 772 0.47 -43.46 -7.15
CA GLY A 772 0.15 -42.04 -7.35
C GLY A 772 -0.94 -41.54 -6.39
N SER A 773 -1.90 -42.39 -5.99
CA SER A 773 -2.93 -42.06 -5.01
C SER A 773 -2.36 -41.88 -3.59
N VAL A 774 -1.44 -42.76 -3.16
CA VAL A 774 -0.78 -42.62 -1.84
C VAL A 774 0.01 -41.34 -1.77
N LEU A 775 0.80 -40.99 -2.80
CA LEU A 775 1.56 -39.75 -2.85
C LEU A 775 0.68 -38.50 -2.84
N ARG A 776 -0.45 -38.53 -3.54
CA ARG A 776 -1.43 -37.41 -3.51
C ARG A 776 -2.04 -37.24 -2.12
N LEU A 777 -2.44 -38.35 -1.46
CA LEU A 777 -2.97 -38.30 -0.09
C LEU A 777 -1.93 -37.81 0.93
N GLU A 778 -0.66 -38.22 0.76
CA GLU A 778 0.45 -37.68 1.56
C GLU A 778 0.56 -36.14 1.37
N SER A 779 0.49 -35.65 0.13
CA SER A 779 0.52 -34.19 -0.17
C SER A 779 -0.69 -33.48 0.42
N VAL A 780 -1.90 -34.04 0.31
CA VAL A 780 -3.11 -33.49 0.94
C VAL A 780 -2.91 -33.33 2.44
N THR A 781 -2.37 -34.35 3.11
CA THR A 781 -2.13 -34.33 4.57
C THR A 781 -1.14 -33.19 4.94
N ILE A 782 -0.08 -33.01 4.17
CA ILE A 782 0.93 -31.98 4.40
C ILE A 782 0.35 -30.58 4.12
N CYS A 783 -0.43 -30.43 3.05
CA CYS A 783 -1.06 -29.17 2.70
C CYS A 783 -2.12 -28.75 3.73
N LEU A 784 -2.94 -29.67 4.20
CA LEU A 784 -3.90 -29.42 5.28
C LEU A 784 -3.21 -28.97 6.57
N LEU A 785 -2.09 -29.62 6.93
CA LEU A 785 -1.29 -29.22 8.07
C LEU A 785 -0.77 -27.79 7.92
N GLY A 786 -0.10 -27.48 6.81
CA GLY A 786 0.48 -26.17 6.55
C GLY A 786 -0.58 -25.07 6.50
N SER A 787 -1.71 -25.34 5.84
CA SER A 787 -2.82 -24.40 5.74
C SER A 787 -3.50 -24.16 7.09
N ALA A 788 -3.73 -25.20 7.90
CA ALA A 788 -4.32 -25.04 9.22
C ALA A 788 -3.42 -24.22 10.16
N LEU A 789 -2.13 -24.52 10.19
CA LEU A 789 -1.16 -23.76 11.00
C LEU A 789 -1.01 -22.32 10.52
N GLY A 790 -1.02 -22.10 9.20
CA GLY A 790 -0.96 -20.77 8.61
C GLY A 790 -2.18 -19.92 8.96
N LEU A 791 -3.36 -20.53 8.89
CA LEU A 791 -4.61 -19.90 9.26
C LEU A 791 -4.61 -19.46 10.74
N ILE A 792 -4.23 -20.36 11.65
CA ILE A 792 -4.19 -20.09 13.09
C ILE A 792 -3.18 -18.97 13.37
N ALA A 793 -1.95 -19.10 12.87
CA ALA A 793 -0.90 -18.11 13.07
C ALA A 793 -1.29 -16.73 12.49
N GLY A 794 -1.83 -16.72 11.28
CA GLY A 794 -2.27 -15.48 10.63
C GLY A 794 -3.44 -14.81 11.34
N SER A 795 -4.40 -15.59 11.85
CA SER A 795 -5.50 -15.06 12.65
C SER A 795 -4.99 -14.43 13.95
N VAL A 796 -4.05 -15.08 14.66
CA VAL A 796 -3.45 -14.53 15.89
C VAL A 796 -2.72 -13.22 15.61
N ILE A 797 -1.92 -13.16 14.55
CA ILE A 797 -1.18 -11.95 14.15
C ILE A 797 -2.15 -10.84 13.75
N GLY A 798 -3.16 -11.14 12.92
CA GLY A 798 -4.15 -10.18 12.48
C GLY A 798 -5.01 -9.62 13.61
N VAL A 799 -5.43 -10.48 14.54
CA VAL A 799 -6.15 -10.08 15.76
C VAL A 799 -5.30 -9.14 16.62
N ALA A 800 -4.03 -9.48 16.85
CA ALA A 800 -3.13 -8.63 17.63
C ALA A 800 -2.91 -7.26 16.97
N ALA A 801 -2.81 -7.22 15.64
CA ALA A 801 -2.68 -5.96 14.90
C ALA A 801 -3.92 -5.07 15.00
N VAL A 802 -5.12 -5.66 15.05
CA VAL A 802 -6.39 -4.94 15.15
C VAL A 802 -6.64 -4.46 16.58
N LEU A 803 -6.40 -5.31 17.59
CA LEU A 803 -6.64 -4.96 19.00
C LEU A 803 -5.81 -3.77 19.49
N GLY A 804 -4.70 -3.46 18.80
CA GLY A 804 -3.87 -2.29 19.10
C GLY A 804 -4.36 -0.98 18.51
N GLN A 805 -5.44 -1.00 17.73
CA GLN A 805 -6.00 0.22 17.10
C GLN A 805 -7.32 0.61 17.77
N GLU A 806 -7.33 1.80 18.37
CA GLU A 806 -8.55 2.31 19.00
C GLU A 806 -9.69 2.47 17.97
N GLY A 807 -10.86 1.97 18.35
CA GLY A 807 -12.09 2.13 17.54
C GLY A 807 -12.23 1.19 16.35
N VAL A 808 -11.29 0.27 16.11
CA VAL A 808 -11.40 -0.72 15.04
C VAL A 808 -12.09 -2.00 15.54
N PRO A 809 -13.29 -2.34 15.06
CA PRO A 809 -13.98 -3.54 15.48
C PRO A 809 -13.29 -4.80 14.95
N LEU A 810 -12.97 -5.73 15.83
CA LEU A 810 -12.40 -7.01 15.43
C LEU A 810 -13.40 -7.81 14.60
N THR A 811 -13.05 -8.07 13.35
CA THR A 811 -13.88 -8.85 12.42
C THR A 811 -13.04 -9.92 11.73
N ILE A 812 -13.36 -11.20 12.01
CA ILE A 812 -12.71 -12.33 11.35
C ILE A 812 -13.55 -12.75 10.15
N PRO A 813 -13.02 -12.65 8.91
CA PRO A 813 -13.76 -12.98 7.70
C PRO A 813 -13.76 -14.49 7.43
N TRP A 814 -14.53 -15.27 8.18
CA TRP A 814 -14.54 -16.72 8.11
C TRP A 814 -14.72 -17.29 6.70
N GLY A 815 -15.56 -16.67 5.87
CA GLY A 815 -15.78 -17.11 4.49
C GLY A 815 -14.53 -16.96 3.62
N ARG A 816 -13.85 -15.83 3.67
CA ARG A 816 -12.59 -15.59 2.93
C ARG A 816 -11.47 -16.47 3.47
N THR A 817 -11.40 -16.62 4.77
CA THR A 817 -10.41 -17.45 5.46
C THR A 817 -10.53 -18.91 5.06
N LEU A 818 -11.77 -19.45 5.00
CA LEU A 818 -12.06 -20.79 4.50
C LEU A 818 -11.72 -20.93 3.00
N LEU A 819 -12.03 -19.92 2.19
CA LEU A 819 -11.68 -19.91 0.77
C LEU A 819 -10.17 -20.00 0.58
N PHE A 820 -9.38 -19.23 1.33
CA PHE A 820 -7.90 -19.26 1.25
C PHE A 820 -7.34 -20.61 1.72
N PHE A 821 -7.92 -21.20 2.77
CA PHE A 821 -7.57 -22.54 3.23
C PHE A 821 -7.79 -23.59 2.14
N LEU A 822 -8.95 -23.57 1.50
CA LEU A 822 -9.28 -24.49 0.42
C LEU A 822 -8.43 -24.24 -0.83
N ALA A 823 -8.24 -22.97 -1.22
CA ALA A 823 -7.43 -22.58 -2.37
C ALA A 823 -5.96 -22.99 -2.18
N THR A 824 -5.37 -22.70 -1.02
CA THR A 824 -3.97 -23.06 -0.71
C THR A 824 -3.80 -24.58 -0.68
N THR A 825 -4.75 -25.29 -0.11
CA THR A 825 -4.76 -26.77 -0.11
C THR A 825 -4.87 -27.30 -1.53
N ALA A 826 -5.76 -26.77 -2.35
CA ALA A 826 -5.93 -27.16 -3.76
C ALA A 826 -4.66 -26.88 -4.58
N ILE A 827 -4.05 -25.69 -4.44
CA ILE A 827 -2.79 -25.33 -5.10
C ILE A 827 -1.67 -26.30 -4.69
N GLY A 828 -1.56 -26.62 -3.41
CA GLY A 828 -0.56 -27.57 -2.92
C GLY A 828 -0.77 -29.00 -3.47
N VAL A 829 -2.03 -29.43 -3.58
CA VAL A 829 -2.39 -30.72 -4.21
C VAL A 829 -2.04 -30.70 -5.70
N LEU A 830 -2.40 -29.64 -6.43
CA LEU A 830 -2.08 -29.48 -7.85
C LEU A 830 -0.56 -29.48 -8.08
N ALA A 831 0.19 -28.76 -7.23
CA ALA A 831 1.65 -28.71 -7.25
C ALA A 831 2.29 -30.13 -7.09
N SER A 832 1.64 -31.01 -6.35
CA SER A 832 2.12 -32.39 -6.14
C SER A 832 1.81 -33.35 -7.29
N LEU A 833 0.92 -32.99 -8.22
CA LEU A 833 0.50 -33.88 -9.31
C LEU A 833 1.65 -34.27 -10.25
N TRP A 834 2.51 -33.27 -10.57
CA TRP A 834 3.65 -33.54 -11.45
C TRP A 834 4.69 -34.50 -10.83
N PRO A 835 5.18 -34.26 -9.58
CA PRO A 835 6.05 -35.25 -8.91
C PRO A 835 5.43 -36.63 -8.76
N ALA A 836 4.14 -36.73 -8.42
CA ALA A 836 3.44 -38.00 -8.27
C ALA A 836 3.33 -38.78 -9.60
N ARG A 837 3.10 -38.07 -10.72
CA ARG A 837 3.11 -38.69 -12.06
C ARG A 837 4.49 -39.18 -12.45
N GLN A 838 5.54 -38.42 -12.13
CA GLN A 838 6.92 -38.80 -12.40
C GLN A 838 7.31 -40.05 -11.60
N ALA A 839 6.94 -40.11 -10.32
CA ALA A 839 7.14 -41.29 -9.46
C ALA A 839 6.49 -42.54 -10.02
N ALA A 840 5.26 -42.43 -10.48
CA ALA A 840 4.48 -43.57 -11.02
C ALA A 840 5.06 -44.10 -12.34
N ARG A 841 5.85 -43.35 -13.07
CA ARG A 841 6.47 -43.70 -14.36
C ARG A 841 7.85 -44.34 -14.24
N ILE A 842 8.45 -44.42 -13.04
CA ILE A 842 9.78 -45.00 -12.85
C ILE A 842 9.76 -46.49 -13.19
N PRO A 843 10.65 -47.01 -14.07
CA PRO A 843 10.72 -48.45 -14.38
C PRO A 843 11.15 -49.29 -13.17
N MET A 844 10.46 -50.44 -12.90
CA MET A 844 10.71 -51.28 -11.71
C MET A 844 12.14 -51.78 -11.66
N LEU A 845 12.65 -52.31 -12.77
CA LEU A 845 14.01 -52.85 -12.86
C LEU A 845 15.07 -51.77 -12.56
N LYS A 846 14.89 -50.56 -13.10
CA LYS A 846 15.80 -49.42 -12.83
C LYS A 846 15.70 -48.96 -11.38
N ALA A 847 14.52 -49.04 -10.75
CA ALA A 847 14.30 -48.60 -9.35
C ALA A 847 14.97 -49.60 -8.35
N ILE A 848 15.06 -50.88 -8.68
CA ILE A 848 15.66 -51.91 -7.83
C ILE A 848 17.18 -52.00 -8.07
N SER A 849 17.64 -51.80 -9.32
CA SER A 849 19.06 -51.92 -9.73
C SER A 849 19.91 -50.69 -9.40
N THR A 850 19.33 -49.58 -8.98
CA THR A 850 20.06 -48.35 -8.57
C THR A 850 20.78 -48.53 -7.22
N ASN A 851 21.59 -49.56 -7.09
CA ASN A 851 22.44 -49.77 -5.91
C ASN A 851 23.92 -49.52 -6.20
N THR A 852 24.28 -49.10 -7.42
CA THR A 852 25.70 -49.19 -7.83
C THR A 852 26.20 -48.06 -8.71
N ASP A 853 25.61 -46.88 -8.73
CA ASP A 853 26.32 -45.74 -9.38
C ASP A 853 26.09 -44.42 -8.65
#